data_8baa22806bdb6faa89eb0ff92ca35e19
#
_entry.id   8baa22806bdb6faa89eb0ff92ca35e19
#
_cell.length_a   1.000
_cell.length_b   1.000
_cell.length_c   1.000
_cell.angle_alpha   90.00
_cell.angle_beta   90.00
_cell.angle_gamma   90.00
#
_symmetry.space_group_name_H-M   'P 1'
#
loop_
_entity.id
_entity.type
_entity.pdbx_description
1 polymer ?
#
loop_
_entity_poly.entity_id
_entity_poly.type
_entity_poly.pdbx_seq_one_letter_code
_entity_poly.pdbx_strand_id
1 'polypeptide(L)'
;METVQSVDTSLRRLLLSSTLVLTSVSLFAQSVSVKGTVTDPAGEPIIGATVLEKGTTNGTMTDAKGHFVLKAKNPKATIRVSYVGYKPLEIALDGRREIKVVLTEEAATLNEVVVVGYGTMGKKELTSAVTHVSSKNFSQMATVDPSMMIQGKVAGVSITNTGAGDPNNQASIQVRGVSSRAAGLGPLIVIDGVPGGNLTNLNPNDIESFDILKDGAASAIYGTRGSNGVILVTTKKGARDGNLHTTYTGTVSFDVIKRELDMLSADEYRANRLASGVGYDLGGSVDWLDAVSRVGARTQHSLSLSGGSARSNYRVSADYRSANGIDLYSGREEYGARVALNHTTKGGLITFSLNVAPRIAYRKNASWDVFRNAVEANPTTPIMDPKDPSLYYNFKGQAAGYNPLELLKKDKSTGTTKLLDWDGTVKLNLLPLLLNKEDRQTLTTQLTFADHQYDNYNQWFRPSTSTLAINAGREGEASQDYSKSAIRTLEWVTNYANSFGNHNFKVMAGYSYQYEQYSGLNAANKDFPNDALEDNNLGSGTYAKDEGELGMGSYKNDSKLISFFGRVSYDWKGRYMLTASLRHEGSSKFGEHHKWGNFPAISAGWRISDEAFMAGTKSWLTDLKLRGDFGITGNQSFDSYRSLNTMSGFGYYLYNGKYYQVWGPGKNVNPDLRWEKGQNWNVGLDWTLFGGDLYGSFNYYSRKQQDLLGDYNVSVPPYLFTSTFVNVGTMRNSGFEFDLTWNAVKTKDFTYTINVIGATMSNKFVDFSNDKFVGQDYYDVVSTEDPYPFHNLQRIEKGKRIGNFYMLKYAGVDPQGRWVVYDKDGDKVLADNATDDDRQYVGNGLPQFTGSMTHTLRYKNIDASLFFQTALGFDLFNIHDFYYGTRNFQGNVMDKAYSKNKIVSQNPIVSDYFLEPGDYLKLSSVSLGYTLNLKKKYIDAVRIYATASNLFTITKFSGIDPSNYQVNGLNPGATGSRSYYPSTRQFMIGTQVNF
;
A
#
# COMPACT_ATOMS: atom_id res chain seq x y z
N MET A 1 42.32 -23.41 -27.72
CA MET A 1 43.40 -24.09 -27.04
C MET A 1 44.56 -23.11 -26.99
N GLU A 2 45.14 -22.93 -25.84
CA GLU A 2 46.10 -21.88 -25.46
C GLU A 2 45.47 -20.55 -25.06
N THR A 3 45.22 -20.41 -23.75
CA THR A 3 45.60 -19.34 -22.84
C THR A 3 44.88 -19.49 -21.50
N VAL A 4 45.26 -20.49 -20.72
CA VAL A 4 44.92 -20.59 -19.28
C VAL A 4 46.16 -21.24 -18.59
N GLN A 5 47.20 -20.44 -18.37
CA GLN A 5 48.30 -20.78 -17.47
C GLN A 5 49.16 -19.54 -17.21
N SER A 6 48.72 -18.68 -16.28
CA SER A 6 49.62 -17.71 -15.62
C SER A 6 48.96 -16.90 -14.47
N VAL A 7 48.29 -17.56 -13.56
CA VAL A 7 47.79 -16.85 -12.32
C VAL A 7 48.05 -17.65 -11.03
N ASP A 8 48.85 -18.72 -11.08
CA ASP A 8 49.04 -19.59 -9.88
C ASP A 8 50.39 -19.46 -9.17
N THR A 9 51.16 -18.41 -9.41
CA THR A 9 52.49 -18.24 -8.75
C THR A 9 52.64 -17.00 -7.87
N SER A 10 51.65 -16.12 -7.81
CA SER A 10 51.72 -14.91 -6.96
C SER A 10 51.01 -15.03 -5.61
N LEU A 11 50.19 -16.04 -5.38
CA LEU A 11 49.46 -16.23 -4.10
C LEU A 11 50.19 -17.09 -3.08
N ARG A 12 51.28 -17.79 -3.45
CA ARG A 12 52.07 -18.63 -2.52
C ARG A 12 53.23 -17.92 -1.84
N ARG A 13 53.55 -16.67 -2.17
CA ARG A 13 54.69 -15.93 -1.56
C ARG A 13 54.26 -14.93 -0.47
N LEU A 14 52.94 -14.76 -0.17
CA LEU A 14 52.45 -13.85 0.85
C LEU A 14 52.08 -14.53 2.18
N LEU A 15 52.27 -15.82 2.32
CA LEU A 15 51.85 -16.61 3.50
C LEU A 15 53.03 -17.14 4.36
N LEU A 16 54.26 -16.68 4.14
CA LEU A 16 55.42 -17.25 4.83
C LEU A 16 56.41 -16.24 5.45
N SER A 17 55.96 -15.04 5.82
CA SER A 17 56.82 -14.08 6.53
C SER A 17 56.11 -13.26 7.59
N SER A 18 55.57 -13.90 8.63
CA SER A 18 55.27 -13.21 9.90
C SER A 18 55.11 -14.17 11.08
N THR A 19 56.16 -14.98 11.28
CA THR A 19 56.39 -15.67 12.54
C THR A 19 57.76 -15.29 13.00
N LEU A 20 57.89 -14.18 13.74
CA LEU A 20 58.87 -13.98 14.85
C LEU A 20 58.74 -12.56 15.44
N VAL A 21 58.82 -12.53 16.76
CA VAL A 21 58.93 -11.37 17.66
C VAL A 21 57.59 -10.76 18.11
N LEU A 22 57.16 -11.19 19.30
CA LEU A 22 56.76 -10.32 20.39
C LEU A 22 56.56 -11.15 21.68
N THR A 23 57.63 -11.46 22.34
CA THR A 23 57.66 -11.61 23.79
C THR A 23 57.92 -10.25 24.37
N SER A 24 56.94 -9.64 25.08
CA SER A 24 57.21 -8.77 26.21
C SER A 24 55.94 -8.19 26.82
N VAL A 25 55.81 -8.40 28.09
CA VAL A 25 55.09 -7.64 29.12
C VAL A 25 53.60 -7.88 29.16
N SER A 26 53.20 -8.96 29.82
CA SER A 26 51.88 -9.11 30.44
C SER A 26 51.82 -8.27 31.70
N LEU A 27 51.28 -7.05 31.62
CA LEU A 27 50.67 -6.43 32.78
C LEU A 27 49.37 -7.20 33.09
N PHE A 28 49.37 -7.93 34.17
CA PHE A 28 48.19 -8.64 34.71
C PHE A 28 47.15 -7.60 35.13
N ALA A 29 46.23 -7.26 34.21
CA ALA A 29 44.95 -6.70 34.61
C ALA A 29 44.20 -7.85 35.28
N GLN A 30 43.99 -7.80 36.59
CA GLN A 30 43.19 -8.76 37.33
C GLN A 30 41.76 -8.74 36.80
N SER A 31 41.40 -9.62 35.88
CA SER A 31 40.03 -9.83 35.44
C SER A 31 39.26 -10.53 36.54
N VAL A 32 38.11 -9.97 36.92
CA VAL A 32 37.19 -10.54 37.92
C VAL A 32 36.05 -11.22 37.20
N SER A 33 35.81 -12.52 37.50
CA SER A 33 34.61 -13.21 37.04
C SER A 33 33.46 -12.85 37.97
N VAL A 34 32.44 -12.16 37.38
CA VAL A 34 31.20 -11.75 38.06
C VAL A 34 30.09 -12.68 37.59
N LYS A 35 29.43 -13.31 38.55
CA LYS A 35 28.20 -14.10 38.30
C LYS A 35 27.01 -13.31 38.81
N GLY A 36 25.84 -13.49 38.16
CA GLY A 36 24.64 -12.86 38.63
C GLY A 36 23.40 -13.45 38.07
N THR A 37 22.28 -13.00 38.63
CA THR A 37 20.93 -13.37 38.16
C THR A 37 20.18 -12.09 37.87
N VAL A 38 19.49 -12.06 36.72
CA VAL A 38 18.60 -10.97 36.31
C VAL A 38 17.16 -11.47 36.39
N THR A 39 16.35 -10.78 37.16
CA THR A 39 14.91 -11.08 37.35
C THR A 39 14.06 -9.83 37.14
N ASP A 40 12.77 -10.01 36.98
CA ASP A 40 11.79 -8.95 37.09
C ASP A 40 11.39 -8.72 38.56
N PRO A 41 10.52 -7.72 38.87
CA PRO A 41 10.04 -7.49 40.23
C PRO A 41 9.20 -8.63 40.82
N ALA A 42 8.65 -9.52 40.00
CA ALA A 42 7.93 -10.73 40.43
C ALA A 42 8.87 -11.90 40.74
N GLY A 43 10.20 -11.74 40.49
CA GLY A 43 11.22 -12.75 40.67
C GLY A 43 11.38 -13.73 39.50
N GLU A 44 10.71 -13.50 38.36
CA GLU A 44 10.86 -14.33 37.18
C GLU A 44 12.18 -14.03 36.47
N PRO A 45 12.89 -15.06 35.99
CA PRO A 45 14.18 -14.88 35.34
C PRO A 45 14.04 -14.19 33.95
N ILE A 46 14.81 -13.15 33.71
CA ILE A 46 14.87 -12.48 32.39
C ILE A 46 15.94 -13.17 31.52
N ILE A 47 15.46 -13.89 30.51
CA ILE A 47 16.31 -14.67 29.58
C ILE A 47 16.80 -13.76 28.46
N GLY A 48 18.09 -13.83 28.12
CA GLY A 48 18.65 -13.03 27.02
C GLY A 48 18.89 -11.55 27.37
N ALA A 49 18.83 -11.16 28.65
CA ALA A 49 19.23 -9.83 29.07
C ALA A 49 20.73 -9.60 28.79
N THR A 50 21.04 -8.48 28.15
CA THR A 50 22.42 -8.10 27.83
C THR A 50 23.08 -7.50 29.07
N VAL A 51 24.22 -8.05 29.46
CA VAL A 51 25.07 -7.55 30.55
C VAL A 51 26.39 -7.08 29.95
N LEU A 52 26.62 -5.77 29.94
CA LEU A 52 27.77 -5.14 29.28
C LEU A 52 28.62 -4.38 30.28
N GLU A 53 29.93 -4.54 30.25
CA GLU A 53 30.89 -3.68 30.99
C GLU A 53 30.89 -2.29 30.34
N LYS A 54 30.42 -1.26 31.08
CA LYS A 54 30.24 0.10 30.56
C LYS A 54 31.53 0.66 29.96
N GLY A 55 31.42 1.24 28.75
CA GLY A 55 32.55 1.79 28.00
C GLY A 55 33.43 0.73 27.29
N THR A 56 32.99 -0.49 27.20
CA THR A 56 33.69 -1.57 26.51
C THR A 56 32.74 -2.39 25.64
N THR A 57 33.29 -3.29 24.77
CA THR A 57 32.55 -4.31 24.05
C THR A 57 32.48 -5.63 24.80
N ASN A 58 32.91 -5.68 26.06
CA ASN A 58 32.92 -6.88 26.87
C ASN A 58 31.54 -7.10 27.49
N GLY A 59 30.81 -8.11 27.04
CA GLY A 59 29.47 -8.39 27.53
C GLY A 59 29.10 -9.85 27.42
N THR A 60 28.00 -10.21 28.04
CA THR A 60 27.37 -11.53 28.00
C THR A 60 25.88 -11.39 28.02
N MET A 61 25.13 -12.49 27.83
CA MET A 61 23.68 -12.54 27.98
C MET A 61 23.28 -13.52 29.07
N THR A 62 22.10 -13.32 29.63
CA THR A 62 21.53 -14.25 30.63
C THR A 62 21.00 -15.52 29.96
N ASP A 63 21.19 -16.65 30.64
CA ASP A 63 20.70 -17.97 30.25
C ASP A 63 19.18 -18.15 30.53
N ALA A 64 18.66 -19.35 30.31
CA ALA A 64 17.25 -19.72 30.53
C ALA A 64 16.77 -19.59 32.00
N LYS A 65 17.69 -19.45 32.94
CA LYS A 65 17.40 -19.22 34.38
C LYS A 65 17.73 -17.79 34.83
N GLY A 66 18.00 -16.88 33.84
CA GLY A 66 18.38 -15.50 34.13
C GLY A 66 19.81 -15.36 34.65
N HIS A 67 20.66 -16.42 34.64
CA HIS A 67 22.02 -16.36 35.11
C HIS A 67 22.98 -15.84 34.05
N PHE A 68 23.99 -15.08 34.47
CA PHE A 68 25.08 -14.65 33.62
C PHE A 68 26.44 -14.82 34.30
N VAL A 69 27.49 -14.93 33.49
CA VAL A 69 28.88 -14.88 33.91
C VAL A 69 29.64 -13.90 33.01
N LEU A 70 30.14 -12.82 33.60
CA LEU A 70 30.93 -11.80 32.89
C LEU A 70 32.35 -11.75 33.45
N LYS A 71 33.36 -11.87 32.61
CA LYS A 71 34.75 -11.60 33.00
C LYS A 71 35.04 -10.09 32.84
N ALA A 72 34.82 -9.32 33.90
CA ALA A 72 35.09 -7.89 33.90
C ALA A 72 36.61 -7.62 33.90
N LYS A 73 37.01 -6.63 33.13
CA LYS A 73 38.44 -6.24 33.01
C LYS A 73 38.94 -5.46 34.23
N ASN A 74 38.04 -4.88 35.02
CA ASN A 74 38.33 -4.09 36.20
C ASN A 74 37.36 -4.45 37.36
N PRO A 75 37.89 -4.74 38.58
CA PRO A 75 37.04 -4.99 39.76
C PRO A 75 36.12 -3.83 40.15
N LYS A 76 36.44 -2.59 39.75
CA LYS A 76 35.63 -1.38 39.97
C LYS A 76 34.79 -0.99 38.75
N ALA A 77 34.65 -1.84 37.74
CA ALA A 77 33.87 -1.58 36.55
C ALA A 77 32.39 -1.39 36.88
N THR A 78 31.70 -0.59 36.12
CA THR A 78 30.23 -0.52 36.11
C THR A 78 29.70 -1.44 35.03
N ILE A 79 28.75 -2.32 35.35
CA ILE A 79 28.01 -3.07 34.36
C ILE A 79 26.67 -2.40 34.08
N ARG A 80 26.27 -2.44 32.83
CA ARG A 80 24.95 -2.06 32.37
C ARG A 80 24.17 -3.31 31.98
N VAL A 81 23.04 -3.53 32.64
CA VAL A 81 22.14 -4.63 32.35
C VAL A 81 20.91 -4.04 31.63
N SER A 82 20.59 -4.59 30.45
CA SER A 82 19.48 -4.11 29.63
C SER A 82 18.75 -5.27 28.97
N TYR A 83 17.43 -5.12 28.86
CA TYR A 83 16.57 -6.05 28.17
C TYR A 83 15.43 -5.26 27.51
N VAL A 84 14.92 -5.76 26.37
CA VAL A 84 13.80 -5.11 25.68
C VAL A 84 12.57 -5.08 26.57
N GLY A 85 11.99 -3.88 26.77
CA GLY A 85 10.83 -3.69 27.65
C GLY A 85 11.17 -3.41 29.12
N TYR A 86 12.45 -3.32 29.48
CA TYR A 86 12.89 -3.05 30.86
C TYR A 86 13.80 -1.82 30.93
N LYS A 87 13.73 -1.07 32.04
CA LYS A 87 14.65 0.04 32.28
C LYS A 87 16.08 -0.49 32.43
N PRO A 88 17.05 0.00 31.62
CA PRO A 88 18.44 -0.35 31.79
C PRO A 88 18.94 0.05 33.17
N LEU A 89 19.65 -0.86 33.85
CA LEU A 89 20.20 -0.65 35.17
C LEU A 89 21.73 -0.66 35.11
N GLU A 90 22.34 0.37 35.68
CA GLU A 90 23.81 0.44 35.83
C GLU A 90 24.20 0.10 37.24
N ILE A 91 25.13 -0.80 37.43
CA ILE A 91 25.58 -1.31 38.74
C ILE A 91 27.11 -1.25 38.79
N ALA A 92 27.65 -0.50 39.74
CA ALA A 92 29.09 -0.55 40.01
C ALA A 92 29.42 -1.89 40.67
N LEU A 93 30.45 -2.56 40.16
CA LEU A 93 30.87 -3.88 40.71
C LEU A 93 31.48 -3.79 42.09
N ASP A 94 32.31 -2.77 42.34
CA ASP A 94 32.93 -2.53 43.63
C ASP A 94 33.58 -3.78 44.25
N GLY A 95 34.19 -4.65 43.41
CA GLY A 95 34.80 -5.89 43.84
C GLY A 95 33.85 -7.06 44.04
N ARG A 96 32.54 -6.87 43.89
CA ARG A 96 31.50 -7.92 44.05
C ARG A 96 31.66 -8.98 42.96
N ARG A 97 31.61 -10.24 43.33
CA ARG A 97 31.68 -11.39 42.43
C ARG A 97 30.34 -12.05 42.16
N GLU A 98 29.32 -11.69 42.90
CA GLU A 98 27.92 -12.12 42.74
C GLU A 98 26.96 -10.96 42.88
N ILE A 99 25.98 -10.85 41.93
CA ILE A 99 25.05 -9.72 41.85
C ILE A 99 23.66 -10.25 41.53
N LYS A 100 22.67 -9.72 42.25
CA LYS A 100 21.25 -9.87 41.87
C LYS A 100 20.78 -8.58 41.22
N VAL A 101 20.20 -8.69 40.03
CA VAL A 101 19.71 -7.56 39.24
C VAL A 101 18.21 -7.71 39.09
N VAL A 102 17.46 -6.73 39.54
CA VAL A 102 16.01 -6.67 39.31
C VAL A 102 15.77 -5.55 38.31
N LEU A 103 15.36 -5.90 37.09
CA LEU A 103 14.98 -4.93 36.07
C LEU A 103 13.49 -4.63 36.20
N THR A 104 13.15 -3.37 36.34
CA THR A 104 11.74 -2.90 36.36
C THR A 104 11.29 -2.73 34.91
N GLU A 105 10.08 -3.21 34.58
CA GLU A 105 9.51 -2.96 33.27
C GLU A 105 9.46 -1.46 33.00
N GLU A 106 9.87 -1.11 31.79
CA GLU A 106 9.63 0.23 31.27
C GLU A 106 8.41 0.12 30.36
N ALA A 107 7.48 1.08 30.43
CA ALA A 107 6.34 1.10 29.53
C ALA A 107 6.87 1.00 28.09
N ALA A 108 6.63 -0.14 27.45
CA ALA A 108 7.24 -0.54 26.17
C ALA A 108 7.09 0.51 25.06
N THR A 109 6.03 1.32 25.16
CA THR A 109 5.69 2.39 24.21
C THR A 109 6.60 3.62 24.29
N LEU A 110 7.31 3.85 25.39
CA LEU A 110 8.12 5.07 25.57
C LEU A 110 9.55 4.94 25.01
N ASN A 111 10.05 3.73 24.80
CA ASN A 111 11.39 3.47 24.25
C ASN A 111 11.35 2.86 22.84
N GLU A 112 10.21 2.88 22.20
CA GLU A 112 10.05 2.44 20.81
C GLU A 112 10.95 3.28 19.90
N VAL A 113 11.73 2.60 19.04
CA VAL A 113 12.56 3.23 18.02
C VAL A 113 11.78 3.24 16.72
N VAL A 114 11.60 4.41 16.18
CA VAL A 114 10.84 4.66 14.95
C VAL A 114 11.83 5.01 13.83
N VAL A 115 11.65 4.44 12.66
CA VAL A 115 12.42 4.82 11.48
C VAL A 115 11.87 6.16 10.96
N VAL A 116 12.76 7.10 10.78
CA VAL A 116 12.46 8.40 10.18
C VAL A 116 13.40 8.62 9.00
N GLY A 117 13.05 9.44 8.04
CA GLY A 117 13.85 9.64 6.83
C GLY A 117 15.36 9.65 7.09
N TYR A 118 16.09 8.69 6.53
CA TYR A 118 17.54 8.52 6.62
C TYR A 118 18.11 8.33 8.05
N GLY A 119 17.30 7.80 8.98
CA GLY A 119 17.75 7.52 10.34
C GLY A 119 16.68 6.95 11.24
N THR A 120 17.02 6.78 12.50
CA THR A 120 16.09 6.32 13.54
C THR A 120 16.03 7.33 14.68
N MET A 121 14.85 7.47 15.29
CA MET A 121 14.62 8.32 16.46
C MET A 121 13.81 7.55 17.50
N GLY A 122 14.06 7.81 18.77
CA GLY A 122 13.19 7.35 19.83
C GLY A 122 11.82 8.03 19.73
N LYS A 123 10.74 7.33 20.00
CA LYS A 123 9.36 7.88 19.98
C LYS A 123 9.24 9.15 20.84
N LYS A 124 9.97 9.19 21.93
CA LYS A 124 10.07 10.38 22.83
C LYS A 124 10.63 11.61 22.13
N GLU A 125 11.56 11.44 21.20
CA GLU A 125 12.26 12.51 20.48
C GLU A 125 11.49 13.02 19.24
N LEU A 126 10.46 12.30 18.80
CA LEU A 126 9.69 12.66 17.61
C LEU A 126 8.91 13.96 17.83
N THR A 127 9.06 14.88 16.89
CA THR A 127 8.33 16.17 16.85
C THR A 127 7.27 16.20 15.76
N SER A 128 7.14 15.14 14.98
CA SER A 128 6.24 14.97 13.82
C SER A 128 5.30 13.78 14.00
N ALA A 129 4.21 13.71 13.21
CA ALA A 129 3.22 12.62 13.26
C ALA A 129 3.74 11.39 12.48
N VAL A 130 4.38 10.46 13.20
CA VAL A 130 4.80 9.16 12.68
C VAL A 130 4.03 8.07 13.42
N THR A 131 3.40 7.17 12.67
CA THR A 131 2.71 6.01 13.24
C THR A 131 3.52 4.75 12.97
N HIS A 132 3.92 4.06 14.02
CA HIS A 132 4.63 2.79 13.95
C HIS A 132 3.66 1.62 14.11
N VAL A 133 3.71 0.64 13.21
CA VAL A 133 2.96 -0.61 13.28
C VAL A 133 3.94 -1.77 13.20
N SER A 134 4.16 -2.45 14.32
CA SER A 134 5.04 -3.61 14.37
C SER A 134 4.35 -4.89 13.88
N SER A 135 5.12 -5.89 13.51
CA SER A 135 4.62 -7.20 13.04
C SER A 135 3.67 -7.89 14.01
N LYS A 136 3.73 -7.57 15.30
CA LYS A 136 2.81 -8.08 16.33
C LYS A 136 1.37 -7.56 16.15
N ASN A 137 1.22 -6.39 15.54
CA ASN A 137 -0.05 -5.69 15.36
C ASN A 137 -0.66 -5.88 13.96
N PHE A 138 0.01 -6.62 13.08
CA PHE A 138 -0.47 -6.88 11.74
C PHE A 138 -1.78 -7.68 11.71
N SER A 139 -2.65 -7.36 10.76
CA SER A 139 -3.81 -8.18 10.48
C SER A 139 -3.36 -9.54 9.94
N GLN A 140 -3.80 -10.62 10.58
CA GLN A 140 -3.49 -11.99 10.17
C GLN A 140 -4.51 -12.43 9.12
N MET A 141 -4.23 -12.17 7.85
CA MET A 141 -5.04 -12.59 6.71
C MET A 141 -4.15 -13.14 5.60
N ALA A 142 -4.65 -14.05 4.79
CA ALA A 142 -3.94 -14.54 3.62
C ALA A 142 -4.04 -13.49 2.50
N THR A 143 -3.04 -12.64 2.39
CA THR A 143 -2.95 -11.61 1.35
C THR A 143 -1.66 -11.70 0.57
N VAL A 144 -1.73 -11.39 -0.71
CA VAL A 144 -0.55 -11.19 -1.56
C VAL A 144 -0.03 -9.75 -1.48
N ASP A 145 -0.87 -8.81 -1.05
CA ASP A 145 -0.52 -7.40 -0.89
C ASP A 145 -0.24 -7.07 0.59
N PRO A 146 1.02 -6.81 0.98
CA PRO A 146 1.37 -6.49 2.37
C PRO A 146 0.69 -5.25 2.93
N SER A 147 0.22 -4.32 2.09
CA SER A 147 -0.50 -3.12 2.56
C SER A 147 -1.79 -3.46 3.31
N MET A 148 -2.45 -4.57 2.95
CA MET A 148 -3.65 -5.03 3.65
C MET A 148 -3.40 -5.40 5.11
N MET A 149 -2.15 -5.70 5.51
CA MET A 149 -1.78 -6.01 6.90
C MET A 149 -1.96 -4.81 7.83
N ILE A 150 -1.88 -3.61 7.28
CA ILE A 150 -2.02 -2.35 8.03
C ILE A 150 -3.34 -1.62 7.72
N GLN A 151 -4.24 -2.23 6.95
CA GLN A 151 -5.57 -1.66 6.69
C GLN A 151 -6.31 -1.42 8.01
N GLY A 152 -6.75 -0.16 8.24
CA GLY A 152 -7.44 0.24 9.46
C GLY A 152 -6.58 0.21 10.74
N LYS A 153 -5.25 0.07 10.63
CA LYS A 153 -4.33 0.14 11.78
C LYS A 153 -3.68 1.50 11.96
N VAL A 154 -3.92 2.44 11.05
CA VAL A 154 -3.31 3.77 11.05
C VAL A 154 -4.38 4.82 10.77
N ALA A 155 -4.58 5.75 11.70
CA ALA A 155 -5.52 6.86 11.52
C ALA A 155 -5.11 7.73 10.32
N GLY A 156 -6.09 8.12 9.49
CA GLY A 156 -5.87 8.96 8.30
C GLY A 156 -5.23 8.23 7.11
N VAL A 157 -5.09 6.90 7.17
CA VAL A 157 -4.64 6.07 6.04
C VAL A 157 -5.82 5.23 5.55
N SER A 158 -6.22 5.43 4.31
CA SER A 158 -7.24 4.66 3.62
C SER A 158 -6.58 3.62 2.71
N ILE A 159 -6.93 2.35 2.89
CA ILE A 159 -6.50 1.24 2.04
C ILE A 159 -7.76 0.54 1.56
N THR A 160 -8.01 0.59 0.25
CA THR A 160 -9.20 0.02 -0.37
C THR A 160 -8.80 -1.02 -1.40
N ASN A 161 -9.42 -2.19 -1.33
CA ASN A 161 -9.29 -3.25 -2.33
C ASN A 161 -10.68 -3.64 -2.81
N THR A 162 -11.07 -3.19 -4.01
CA THR A 162 -12.40 -3.39 -4.59
C THR A 162 -12.63 -4.80 -5.10
N GLY A 163 -11.58 -5.58 -5.29
CA GLY A 163 -11.62 -6.96 -5.79
C GLY A 163 -10.72 -7.89 -4.97
N ALA A 164 -10.88 -7.90 -3.63
CA ALA A 164 -10.00 -8.67 -2.73
C ALA A 164 -9.98 -10.19 -2.99
N GLY A 165 -11.02 -10.74 -3.63
CA GLY A 165 -11.09 -12.14 -4.06
C GLY A 165 -10.25 -12.46 -5.30
N ASP A 166 -9.93 -11.45 -6.13
CA ASP A 166 -9.05 -11.60 -7.30
C ASP A 166 -7.58 -11.65 -6.84
N PRO A 167 -6.83 -12.73 -7.12
CA PRO A 167 -5.44 -12.86 -6.71
C PRO A 167 -4.49 -11.87 -7.42
N ASN A 168 -4.92 -11.23 -8.50
CA ASN A 168 -4.13 -10.28 -9.27
C ASN A 168 -4.42 -8.81 -8.93
N ASN A 169 -5.50 -8.54 -8.17
CA ASN A 169 -5.86 -7.19 -7.78
C ASN A 169 -4.98 -6.64 -6.65
N GLN A 170 -4.68 -5.35 -6.71
CA GLN A 170 -3.87 -4.63 -5.72
C GLN A 170 -4.71 -3.59 -4.98
N ALA A 171 -4.36 -3.32 -3.73
CA ALA A 171 -5.02 -2.29 -2.95
C ALA A 171 -4.55 -0.88 -3.33
N SER A 172 -5.48 0.06 -3.30
CA SER A 172 -5.20 1.50 -3.39
C SER A 172 -4.91 2.06 -2.00
N ILE A 173 -3.82 2.79 -1.85
CA ILE A 173 -3.40 3.41 -0.59
C ILE A 173 -3.45 4.93 -0.73
N GLN A 174 -4.07 5.60 0.24
CA GLN A 174 -4.13 7.06 0.30
C GLN A 174 -3.92 7.56 1.72
N VAL A 175 -3.12 8.63 1.89
CA VAL A 175 -2.83 9.23 3.19
C VAL A 175 -3.43 10.64 3.26
N ARG A 176 -4.34 10.87 4.24
CA ARG A 176 -4.99 12.16 4.51
C ARG A 176 -5.72 12.76 3.30
N GLY A 177 -6.34 11.89 2.49
CA GLY A 177 -7.21 12.30 1.37
C GLY A 177 -6.47 12.67 0.08
N VAL A 178 -7.23 13.10 -0.91
CA VAL A 178 -6.76 13.45 -2.25
C VAL A 178 -5.88 14.71 -2.20
N SER A 179 -4.77 14.69 -2.92
CA SER A 179 -3.79 15.76 -2.91
C SER A 179 -3.46 16.32 -4.28
N SER A 180 -3.92 15.70 -5.34
CA SER A 180 -3.67 16.14 -6.71
C SER A 180 -4.87 15.85 -7.60
N ARG A 181 -4.93 16.55 -8.75
CA ARG A 181 -5.94 16.32 -9.79
C ARG A 181 -5.49 15.24 -10.78
N ALA A 182 -4.25 15.31 -11.26
CA ALA A 182 -3.71 14.41 -12.29
C ALA A 182 -2.33 13.84 -11.97
N ALA A 183 -1.66 14.31 -10.91
CA ALA A 183 -0.46 13.66 -10.41
C ALA A 183 -0.85 12.49 -9.49
N GLY A 184 0.05 11.52 -9.36
CA GLY A 184 -0.20 10.31 -8.56
C GLY A 184 -0.59 10.60 -7.11
N LEU A 185 -1.46 9.78 -6.54
CA LEU A 185 -2.05 9.93 -5.20
C LEU A 185 -1.46 8.98 -4.16
N GLY A 186 -0.74 7.93 -4.60
CA GLY A 186 -0.14 6.93 -3.71
C GLY A 186 1.04 7.47 -2.89
N PRO A 187 1.26 6.97 -1.67
CA PRO A 187 2.43 7.31 -0.86
C PRO A 187 3.72 6.75 -1.46
N LEU A 188 4.85 7.38 -1.12
CA LEU A 188 6.16 6.81 -1.42
C LEU A 188 6.41 5.56 -0.56
N ILE A 189 6.80 4.47 -1.17
CA ILE A 189 7.26 3.26 -0.46
C ILE A 189 8.79 3.30 -0.34
N VAL A 190 9.28 3.10 0.88
CA VAL A 190 10.72 3.05 1.19
C VAL A 190 11.00 1.74 1.92
N ILE A 191 11.80 0.86 1.35
CA ILE A 191 12.11 -0.45 1.93
C ILE A 191 13.55 -0.43 2.43
N ASP A 192 13.76 -0.70 3.71
CA ASP A 192 15.07 -0.68 4.38
C ASP A 192 15.90 0.60 4.14
N GLY A 193 15.20 1.73 3.95
CA GLY A 193 15.80 3.05 3.69
C GLY A 193 15.95 3.39 2.22
N VAL A 194 15.64 2.49 1.28
CA VAL A 194 15.71 2.71 -0.17
C VAL A 194 14.34 3.12 -0.72
N PRO A 195 14.19 4.32 -1.32
CA PRO A 195 12.94 4.77 -1.88
C PRO A 195 12.64 4.16 -3.26
N GLY A 196 11.35 3.95 -3.55
CA GLY A 196 10.86 3.46 -4.85
C GLY A 196 10.62 1.95 -4.90
N GLY A 197 10.71 1.25 -3.75
CA GLY A 197 10.42 -0.19 -3.67
C GLY A 197 8.95 -0.52 -3.93
N ASN A 198 8.69 -1.78 -4.32
CA ASN A 198 7.34 -2.31 -4.54
C ASN A 198 6.95 -3.26 -3.40
N LEU A 199 5.82 -2.96 -2.72
CA LEU A 199 5.32 -3.80 -1.62
C LEU A 199 5.03 -5.24 -2.07
N THR A 200 4.60 -5.46 -3.31
CA THR A 200 4.28 -6.80 -3.81
C THR A 200 5.52 -7.70 -3.94
N ASN A 201 6.73 -7.11 -3.96
CA ASN A 201 7.98 -7.89 -3.93
C ASN A 201 8.34 -8.41 -2.53
N LEU A 202 7.61 -7.99 -1.49
CA LEU A 202 7.88 -8.42 -0.12
C LEU A 202 7.03 -9.64 0.27
N ASN A 203 7.68 -10.60 0.92
CA ASN A 203 6.95 -11.59 1.69
C ASN A 203 6.45 -10.95 2.99
N PRO A 204 5.13 -11.02 3.31
CA PRO A 204 4.60 -10.52 4.58
C PRO A 204 5.36 -11.00 5.83
N ASN A 205 5.87 -12.24 5.80
CA ASN A 205 6.64 -12.82 6.91
C ASN A 205 8.03 -12.21 7.11
N ASP A 206 8.56 -11.49 6.10
CA ASP A 206 9.85 -10.80 6.20
C ASP A 206 9.73 -9.37 6.72
N ILE A 207 8.53 -8.84 6.88
CA ILE A 207 8.31 -7.49 7.37
C ILE A 207 8.38 -7.45 8.90
N GLU A 208 9.19 -6.54 9.44
CA GLU A 208 9.31 -6.25 10.88
C GLU A 208 8.32 -5.16 11.30
N SER A 209 8.28 -4.05 10.55
CA SER A 209 7.41 -2.91 10.85
C SER A 209 7.08 -2.09 9.62
N PHE A 210 5.99 -1.33 9.74
CA PHE A 210 5.66 -0.18 8.91
C PHE A 210 5.73 1.08 9.77
N ASP A 211 6.42 2.12 9.28
CA ASP A 211 6.44 3.46 9.85
C ASP A 211 5.83 4.43 8.84
N ILE A 212 4.73 5.07 9.19
CA ILE A 212 3.96 5.91 8.26
C ILE A 212 4.18 7.38 8.61
N LEU A 213 4.83 8.11 7.70
CA LEU A 213 5.06 9.54 7.79
C LEU A 213 3.89 10.27 7.11
N LYS A 214 3.06 10.93 7.92
CA LYS A 214 1.79 11.52 7.44
C LYS A 214 1.85 13.02 7.25
N ASP A 215 2.77 13.71 7.93
CA ASP A 215 2.89 15.17 7.91
C ASP A 215 4.02 15.67 7.01
N GLY A 216 4.00 17.00 6.77
CA GLY A 216 4.98 17.66 5.92
C GLY A 216 6.38 17.65 6.50
N ALA A 217 6.55 17.76 7.83
CA ALA A 217 7.87 17.80 8.45
C ALA A 217 8.56 16.43 8.39
N ALA A 218 7.81 15.34 8.57
CA ALA A 218 8.37 14.00 8.45
C ALA A 218 8.67 13.62 6.99
N SER A 219 7.81 14.01 6.05
CA SER A 219 7.90 13.60 4.64
C SER A 219 8.76 14.52 3.77
N ALA A 220 8.95 15.81 4.13
CA ALA A 220 9.69 16.79 3.32
C ALA A 220 11.14 16.36 3.03
N ILE A 221 11.77 15.56 3.89
CA ILE A 221 13.10 15.02 3.66
C ILE A 221 13.18 14.12 2.40
N TYR A 222 12.04 13.55 1.98
CA TYR A 222 11.90 12.79 0.73
C TYR A 222 11.48 13.68 -0.45
N GLY A 223 11.32 14.99 -0.23
CA GLY A 223 11.03 16.00 -1.26
C GLY A 223 9.70 15.77 -1.93
N THR A 224 9.75 15.83 -3.27
CA THR A 224 8.56 15.69 -4.13
C THR A 224 7.93 14.30 -4.09
N ARG A 225 8.70 13.28 -3.79
CA ARG A 225 8.19 11.91 -3.66
C ARG A 225 7.38 11.71 -2.38
N GLY A 226 7.61 12.55 -1.33
CA GLY A 226 6.91 12.48 -0.04
C GLY A 226 5.60 13.26 0.04
N SER A 227 5.13 13.88 -1.04
CA SER A 227 3.92 14.72 -1.04
C SER A 227 2.67 13.99 -0.53
N ASN A 228 2.50 12.73 -0.88
CA ASN A 228 1.33 11.93 -0.52
C ASN A 228 1.54 11.08 0.75
N GLY A 229 2.55 11.46 1.57
CA GLY A 229 3.00 10.66 2.69
C GLY A 229 4.05 9.62 2.28
N VAL A 230 4.67 9.00 3.28
CA VAL A 230 5.72 7.99 3.08
C VAL A 230 5.43 6.77 3.95
N ILE A 231 5.53 5.59 3.39
CA ILE A 231 5.46 4.32 4.11
C ILE A 231 6.86 3.72 4.12
N LEU A 232 7.47 3.72 5.30
CA LEU A 232 8.77 3.09 5.53
C LEU A 232 8.53 1.65 5.95
N VAL A 233 9.10 0.72 5.24
CA VAL A 233 9.03 -0.71 5.53
C VAL A 233 10.39 -1.16 6.04
N THR A 234 10.42 -1.70 7.24
CA THR A 234 11.61 -2.33 7.78
C THR A 234 11.47 -3.84 7.67
N THR A 235 12.44 -4.50 7.05
CA THR A 235 12.46 -5.96 6.98
C THR A 235 13.23 -6.57 8.15
N LYS A 236 12.88 -7.81 8.52
CA LYS A 236 13.55 -8.59 9.57
C LYS A 236 15.01 -8.80 9.20
N LYS A 237 15.89 -8.58 10.15
CA LYS A 237 17.36 -8.72 9.99
C LYS A 237 17.86 -10.08 10.49
N GLY A 238 19.10 -10.39 10.16
CA GLY A 238 19.80 -11.58 10.66
C GLY A 238 20.01 -11.54 12.18
N ALA A 239 19.90 -12.70 12.82
CA ALA A 239 20.21 -12.87 14.23
C ALA A 239 21.68 -12.53 14.53
N ARG A 240 22.00 -12.14 15.77
CA ARG A 240 23.35 -11.71 16.19
C ARG A 240 23.84 -12.46 17.42
N ASP A 241 23.14 -13.48 17.84
CA ASP A 241 23.36 -14.25 19.08
C ASP A 241 24.28 -15.46 18.90
N GLY A 242 24.79 -15.68 17.69
CA GLY A 242 25.67 -16.81 17.36
C GLY A 242 24.94 -18.09 16.95
N ASN A 243 23.60 -18.09 17.02
CA ASN A 243 22.78 -19.26 16.68
C ASN A 243 22.16 -19.14 15.29
N LEU A 244 21.84 -20.27 14.69
CA LEU A 244 21.01 -20.37 13.50
C LEU A 244 19.56 -20.50 13.94
N HIS A 245 18.72 -19.59 13.48
CA HIS A 245 17.28 -19.62 13.65
C HIS A 245 16.63 -19.97 12.32
N THR A 246 15.85 -21.02 12.33
CA THR A 246 15.06 -21.44 11.17
C THR A 246 13.59 -21.30 11.50
N THR A 247 12.83 -20.65 10.63
CA THR A 247 11.38 -20.52 10.79
C THR A 247 10.69 -20.94 9.50
N TYR A 248 9.76 -21.86 9.61
CA TYR A 248 8.81 -22.21 8.54
C TYR A 248 7.44 -21.67 8.88
N THR A 249 6.77 -21.06 7.90
CA THR A 249 5.36 -20.63 8.00
C THR A 249 4.59 -21.18 6.81
N GLY A 250 3.50 -21.88 7.07
CA GLY A 250 2.59 -22.39 6.05
C GLY A 250 1.15 -21.97 6.33
N THR A 251 0.41 -21.55 5.29
CA THR A 251 -1.02 -21.21 5.39
C THR A 251 -1.80 -21.83 4.23
N VAL A 252 -3.03 -22.20 4.51
CA VAL A 252 -4.04 -22.56 3.52
C VAL A 252 -5.29 -21.74 3.82
N SER A 253 -5.88 -21.14 2.79
CA SER A 253 -7.12 -20.37 2.94
C SER A 253 -8.10 -20.61 1.79
N PHE A 254 -9.38 -20.36 2.08
CA PHE A 254 -10.49 -20.51 1.17
C PHE A 254 -11.29 -19.22 1.12
N ASP A 255 -11.60 -18.75 -0.08
CA ASP A 255 -12.43 -17.58 -0.36
C ASP A 255 -13.79 -18.03 -0.87
N VAL A 256 -14.86 -17.64 -0.18
CA VAL A 256 -16.25 -17.91 -0.59
C VAL A 256 -16.98 -16.60 -0.81
N ILE A 257 -17.89 -16.53 -1.78
CA ILE A 257 -18.70 -15.33 -2.05
C ILE A 257 -19.49 -14.98 -0.79
N LYS A 258 -19.47 -13.71 -0.40
CA LYS A 258 -20.09 -13.20 0.82
C LYS A 258 -21.55 -12.86 0.62
N ARG A 259 -21.85 -12.20 -0.47
CA ARG A 259 -23.18 -11.72 -0.85
C ARG A 259 -23.30 -11.62 -2.36
N GLU A 260 -24.43 -11.98 -2.87
CA GLU A 260 -24.82 -11.93 -4.27
C GLU A 260 -25.91 -10.88 -4.50
N LEU A 261 -26.09 -10.47 -5.75
CA LEU A 261 -27.24 -9.69 -6.15
C LEU A 261 -28.47 -10.60 -6.22
N ASP A 262 -29.60 -10.10 -5.75
CA ASP A 262 -30.88 -10.86 -5.74
C ASP A 262 -31.52 -10.81 -7.12
N MET A 263 -30.93 -11.56 -8.07
CA MET A 263 -31.37 -11.65 -9.46
C MET A 263 -32.45 -12.70 -9.61
N LEU A 264 -33.36 -12.53 -10.61
CA LEU A 264 -34.39 -13.54 -10.87
C LEU A 264 -33.78 -14.87 -11.29
N SER A 265 -34.19 -15.94 -10.65
CA SER A 265 -33.98 -17.32 -11.14
C SER A 265 -34.76 -17.57 -12.43
N ALA A 266 -34.49 -18.70 -13.11
CA ALA A 266 -35.20 -19.03 -14.34
C ALA A 266 -36.75 -19.16 -14.16
N ASP A 267 -37.19 -19.70 -13.03
CA ASP A 267 -38.61 -19.85 -12.72
C ASP A 267 -39.27 -18.49 -12.40
N GLU A 268 -38.58 -17.64 -11.63
CA GLU A 268 -39.03 -16.26 -11.33
C GLU A 268 -39.02 -15.39 -12.59
N TYR A 269 -38.04 -15.56 -13.46
CA TYR A 269 -37.99 -14.90 -14.76
C TYR A 269 -39.22 -15.26 -15.64
N ARG A 270 -39.59 -16.52 -15.70
CA ARG A 270 -40.80 -17.01 -16.39
C ARG A 270 -42.06 -16.44 -15.73
N ALA A 271 -42.17 -16.55 -14.42
CA ALA A 271 -43.35 -16.12 -13.66
C ALA A 271 -43.57 -14.57 -13.68
N ASN A 272 -42.52 -13.79 -13.71
CA ASN A 272 -42.60 -12.34 -13.62
C ASN A 272 -42.40 -11.67 -14.98
N ARG A 273 -41.23 -11.93 -15.62
CA ARG A 273 -40.77 -11.18 -16.77
C ARG A 273 -41.51 -11.58 -18.05
N LEU A 274 -41.59 -12.88 -18.33
CA LEU A 274 -42.36 -13.41 -19.48
C LEU A 274 -43.84 -13.16 -19.32
N ALA A 275 -44.37 -13.38 -18.13
CA ALA A 275 -45.79 -13.13 -17.85
C ALA A 275 -46.17 -11.65 -18.03
N SER A 276 -45.21 -10.71 -17.90
CA SER A 276 -45.41 -9.28 -18.18
C SER A 276 -45.15 -8.88 -19.64
N GLY A 277 -44.89 -9.85 -20.53
CA GLY A 277 -44.65 -9.63 -21.96
C GLY A 277 -43.25 -9.10 -22.27
N VAL A 278 -42.28 -9.22 -21.33
CA VAL A 278 -40.92 -8.74 -21.49
C VAL A 278 -39.96 -9.95 -21.53
N GLY A 279 -39.01 -9.94 -22.49
CA GLY A 279 -38.04 -11.00 -22.63
C GLY A 279 -38.52 -12.21 -23.43
N TYR A 280 -37.79 -13.31 -23.34
CA TYR A 280 -38.02 -14.54 -24.08
C TYR A 280 -37.49 -15.76 -23.31
N ASP A 281 -38.11 -16.92 -23.48
CA ASP A 281 -37.68 -18.18 -22.89
C ASP A 281 -36.85 -18.99 -23.90
N LEU A 282 -35.64 -19.38 -23.49
CA LEU A 282 -34.72 -20.18 -24.30
C LEU A 282 -34.66 -21.63 -23.85
N GLY A 283 -35.54 -22.01 -22.90
CA GLY A 283 -35.74 -23.42 -22.47
C GLY A 283 -34.70 -23.90 -21.44
N GLY A 284 -33.72 -23.12 -21.10
CA GLY A 284 -32.70 -23.43 -20.06
C GLY A 284 -33.20 -23.11 -18.64
N SER A 285 -32.38 -23.49 -17.68
CA SER A 285 -32.48 -23.06 -16.25
C SER A 285 -31.09 -23.06 -15.67
N VAL A 286 -30.44 -21.89 -15.68
CA VAL A 286 -29.02 -21.75 -15.32
C VAL A 286 -28.87 -20.63 -14.29
N ASP A 287 -28.24 -20.97 -13.18
CA ASP A 287 -27.63 -19.98 -12.32
C ASP A 287 -26.25 -19.64 -12.91
N TRP A 288 -26.19 -18.49 -13.59
CA TRP A 288 -25.00 -18.07 -14.30
C TRP A 288 -23.87 -17.65 -13.36
N LEU A 289 -24.19 -17.12 -12.17
CA LEU A 289 -23.16 -16.75 -11.19
C LEU A 289 -22.47 -18.01 -10.63
N ASP A 290 -23.24 -19.04 -10.29
CA ASP A 290 -22.69 -20.33 -9.86
C ASP A 290 -21.89 -21.01 -11.00
N ALA A 291 -22.39 -20.95 -12.24
CA ALA A 291 -21.74 -21.56 -13.41
C ALA A 291 -20.32 -20.98 -13.68
N VAL A 292 -20.05 -19.72 -13.33
CA VAL A 292 -18.74 -19.07 -13.54
C VAL A 292 -17.87 -19.01 -12.28
N SER A 293 -18.41 -19.44 -11.13
CA SER A 293 -17.78 -19.28 -9.82
C SER A 293 -17.22 -20.59 -9.28
N ARG A 294 -16.32 -20.47 -8.33
CA ARG A 294 -15.78 -21.56 -7.50
C ARG A 294 -15.39 -21.04 -6.13
N VAL A 295 -15.14 -21.94 -5.18
CA VAL A 295 -14.42 -21.59 -3.95
C VAL A 295 -12.97 -21.30 -4.32
N GLY A 296 -12.51 -20.08 -4.06
CA GLY A 296 -11.11 -19.68 -4.24
C GLY A 296 -10.23 -20.38 -3.21
N ALA A 297 -9.06 -20.84 -3.61
CA ALA A 297 -8.10 -21.50 -2.71
C ALA A 297 -6.74 -20.81 -2.80
N ARG A 298 -6.10 -20.60 -1.64
CA ARG A 298 -4.76 -20.01 -1.56
C ARG A 298 -3.87 -20.83 -0.65
N THR A 299 -2.61 -20.99 -1.03
CA THR A 299 -1.57 -21.57 -0.20
C THR A 299 -0.36 -20.65 -0.19
N GLN A 300 0.29 -20.54 0.97
CA GLN A 300 1.52 -19.80 1.12
C GLN A 300 2.49 -20.55 2.01
N HIS A 301 3.72 -20.68 1.57
CA HIS A 301 4.81 -21.32 2.28
C HIS A 301 6.00 -20.39 2.32
N SER A 302 6.61 -20.25 3.48
CA SER A 302 7.79 -19.40 3.68
C SER A 302 8.78 -20.11 4.59
N LEU A 303 10.02 -20.18 4.16
CA LEU A 303 11.15 -20.67 4.95
C LEU A 303 12.16 -19.55 5.13
N SER A 304 12.58 -19.28 6.35
CA SER A 304 13.61 -18.30 6.62
C SER A 304 14.70 -18.86 7.51
N LEU A 305 15.93 -18.50 7.19
CA LEU A 305 17.15 -18.82 7.91
C LEU A 305 17.80 -17.52 8.35
N SER A 306 18.10 -17.36 9.62
CA SER A 306 18.80 -16.18 10.12
C SER A 306 19.84 -16.58 11.15
N GLY A 307 21.01 -15.95 11.07
CA GLY A 307 22.11 -16.26 11.97
C GLY A 307 23.21 -15.23 11.89
N GLY A 308 24.23 -15.43 12.71
CA GLY A 308 25.41 -14.59 12.69
C GLY A 308 25.88 -14.16 14.06
N SER A 309 26.85 -13.27 14.06
CA SER A 309 27.48 -12.69 15.25
C SER A 309 27.16 -11.21 15.36
N ALA A 310 27.61 -10.56 16.41
CA ALA A 310 27.49 -9.10 16.57
C ALA A 310 28.06 -8.30 15.39
N ARG A 311 29.01 -8.85 14.62
CA ARG A 311 29.67 -8.18 13.48
C ARG A 311 29.16 -8.62 12.12
N SER A 312 28.79 -9.87 11.97
CA SER A 312 28.34 -10.42 10.69
C SER A 312 27.03 -11.15 10.93
N ASN A 313 25.98 -10.75 10.24
CA ASN A 313 24.70 -11.42 10.32
C ASN A 313 24.06 -11.52 8.94
N TYR A 314 23.25 -12.53 8.79
CA TYR A 314 22.53 -12.79 7.55
C TYR A 314 21.11 -13.27 7.82
N ARG A 315 20.24 -12.97 6.88
CA ARG A 315 18.91 -13.57 6.75
C ARG A 315 18.68 -13.98 5.31
N VAL A 316 18.24 -15.20 5.11
CA VAL A 316 17.83 -15.72 3.81
C VAL A 316 16.42 -16.23 3.97
N SER A 317 15.51 -15.80 3.10
CA SER A 317 14.16 -16.34 3.04
C SER A 317 13.81 -16.76 1.62
N ALA A 318 12.94 -17.74 1.52
CA ALA A 318 12.31 -18.17 0.27
C ALA A 318 10.82 -18.36 0.52
N ASP A 319 10.01 -17.98 -0.45
CA ASP A 319 8.56 -18.15 -0.36
C ASP A 319 7.96 -18.64 -1.67
N TYR A 320 6.91 -19.42 -1.51
CA TYR A 320 6.01 -19.87 -2.56
C TYR A 320 4.59 -19.45 -2.19
N ARG A 321 3.87 -18.87 -3.15
CA ARG A 321 2.46 -18.51 -3.01
C ARG A 321 1.69 -18.97 -4.24
N SER A 322 0.54 -19.61 -4.01
CA SER A 322 -0.41 -19.96 -5.07
C SER A 322 -1.80 -19.52 -4.63
N ALA A 323 -2.53 -18.87 -5.52
CA ALA A 323 -3.88 -18.40 -5.28
C ALA A 323 -4.74 -18.60 -6.53
N ASN A 324 -5.93 -19.17 -6.36
CA ASN A 324 -6.98 -19.19 -7.35
C ASN A 324 -8.08 -18.21 -6.92
N GLY A 325 -8.60 -17.43 -7.86
CA GLY A 325 -9.76 -16.58 -7.63
C GLY A 325 -11.06 -17.34 -7.52
N ILE A 326 -12.13 -16.62 -7.23
CA ILE A 326 -13.48 -17.19 -7.14
C ILE A 326 -14.12 -17.41 -8.51
N ASP A 327 -13.61 -16.84 -9.60
CA ASP A 327 -13.94 -17.23 -10.96
C ASP A 327 -13.19 -18.50 -11.38
N LEU A 328 -13.65 -19.17 -12.41
CA LEU A 328 -13.08 -20.45 -12.85
C LEU A 328 -11.70 -20.35 -13.51
N TYR A 329 -11.20 -19.14 -13.82
CA TYR A 329 -9.97 -18.95 -14.59
C TYR A 329 -8.87 -18.26 -13.81
N SER A 330 -9.16 -17.15 -13.10
CA SER A 330 -8.11 -16.35 -12.48
C SER A 330 -7.24 -17.14 -11.51
N GLY A 331 -5.95 -16.81 -11.54
CA GLY A 331 -4.96 -17.44 -10.69
C GLY A 331 -3.65 -16.70 -10.66
N ARG A 332 -2.84 -16.99 -9.64
CA ARG A 332 -1.53 -16.43 -9.43
C ARG A 332 -0.62 -17.41 -8.75
N GLU A 333 0.58 -17.57 -9.26
CA GLU A 333 1.61 -18.42 -8.69
C GLU A 333 2.92 -17.63 -8.61
N GLU A 334 3.54 -17.57 -7.43
CA GLU A 334 4.71 -16.76 -7.19
C GLU A 334 5.81 -17.52 -6.45
N TYR A 335 7.04 -17.23 -6.86
CA TYR A 335 8.27 -17.69 -6.24
C TYR A 335 9.10 -16.46 -5.87
N GLY A 336 9.44 -16.32 -4.61
CA GLY A 336 10.24 -15.21 -4.12
C GLY A 336 11.40 -15.69 -3.26
N ALA A 337 12.47 -14.90 -3.25
CA ALA A 337 13.56 -15.07 -2.32
C ALA A 337 14.07 -13.71 -1.85
N ARG A 338 14.67 -13.67 -0.68
CA ARG A 338 15.33 -12.48 -0.15
C ARG A 338 16.60 -12.89 0.58
N VAL A 339 17.69 -12.16 0.31
CA VAL A 339 18.97 -12.30 1.00
C VAL A 339 19.34 -10.94 1.58
N ALA A 340 19.57 -10.88 2.89
CA ALA A 340 20.06 -9.70 3.59
C ALA A 340 21.35 -10.06 4.33
N LEU A 341 22.44 -9.38 3.99
CA LEU A 341 23.77 -9.58 4.55
C LEU A 341 24.25 -8.28 5.20
N ASN A 342 24.82 -8.38 6.38
CA ASN A 342 25.46 -7.26 7.05
C ASN A 342 26.80 -7.69 7.63
N HIS A 343 27.84 -6.91 7.39
CA HIS A 343 29.16 -7.14 7.96
C HIS A 343 29.79 -5.82 8.45
N THR A 344 30.24 -5.83 9.69
CA THR A 344 30.98 -4.70 10.29
C THR A 344 32.42 -5.15 10.60
N THR A 345 33.38 -4.41 10.10
CA THR A 345 34.82 -4.69 10.28
C THR A 345 35.22 -4.62 11.75
N LYS A 346 36.35 -5.25 12.12
CA LYS A 346 36.91 -5.13 13.47
C LYS A 346 37.17 -3.67 13.81
N GLY A 347 36.65 -3.24 14.97
CA GLY A 347 36.70 -1.83 15.39
C GLY A 347 35.55 -0.96 14.93
N GLY A 348 34.60 -1.46 14.13
CA GLY A 348 33.39 -0.77 13.78
C GLY A 348 33.55 0.36 12.73
N LEU A 349 34.69 0.36 12.00
CA LEU A 349 35.01 1.44 11.06
C LEU A 349 34.11 1.38 9.81
N ILE A 350 33.96 0.19 9.22
CA ILE A 350 33.20 0.01 7.97
C ILE A 350 32.09 -1.00 8.21
N THR A 351 30.89 -0.69 7.74
CA THR A 351 29.75 -1.62 7.65
C THR A 351 29.34 -1.76 6.20
N PHE A 352 29.26 -2.98 5.72
CA PHE A 352 28.71 -3.35 4.43
C PHE A 352 27.34 -3.97 4.64
N SER A 353 26.36 -3.56 3.85
CA SER A 353 25.05 -4.17 3.79
C SER A 353 24.69 -4.47 2.33
N LEU A 354 24.09 -5.62 2.10
CA LEU A 354 23.59 -6.04 0.79
C LEU A 354 22.22 -6.68 0.97
N ASN A 355 21.24 -6.21 0.23
CA ASN A 355 19.93 -6.83 0.11
C ASN A 355 19.69 -7.20 -1.37
N VAL A 356 19.14 -8.39 -1.60
CA VAL A 356 18.75 -8.86 -2.93
C VAL A 356 17.42 -9.59 -2.81
N ALA A 357 16.42 -9.20 -3.60
CA ALA A 357 15.09 -9.77 -3.54
C ALA A 357 14.51 -10.03 -4.95
N PRO A 358 14.81 -11.17 -5.57
CA PRO A 358 14.17 -11.60 -6.80
C PRO A 358 12.78 -12.19 -6.52
N ARG A 359 11.84 -11.96 -7.45
CA ARG A 359 10.51 -12.58 -7.47
C ARG A 359 10.04 -12.80 -8.90
N ILE A 360 9.37 -13.91 -9.15
CA ILE A 360 8.65 -14.19 -10.38
C ILE A 360 7.20 -14.55 -10.03
N ALA A 361 6.26 -14.00 -10.78
CA ALA A 361 4.84 -14.29 -10.65
C ALA A 361 4.24 -14.66 -12.01
N TYR A 362 3.57 -15.80 -12.06
CA TYR A 362 2.75 -16.24 -13.18
C TYR A 362 1.29 -15.94 -12.86
N ARG A 363 0.59 -15.31 -13.79
CA ARG A 363 -0.78 -14.84 -13.61
C ARG A 363 -1.70 -15.39 -14.68
N LYS A 364 -2.93 -15.70 -14.28
CA LYS A 364 -4.08 -15.88 -15.17
C LYS A 364 -5.05 -14.76 -14.82
N ASN A 365 -5.42 -13.95 -15.80
CA ASN A 365 -6.23 -12.75 -15.57
C ASN A 365 -7.64 -12.99 -16.15
N ALA A 366 -8.66 -13.00 -15.31
CA ALA A 366 -10.05 -12.96 -15.77
C ALA A 366 -10.53 -11.50 -15.90
N SER A 367 -11.39 -11.27 -16.87
CA SER A 367 -12.14 -10.01 -16.94
C SER A 367 -13.23 -10.00 -15.86
N TRP A 368 -13.37 -8.91 -15.13
CA TRP A 368 -14.47 -8.73 -14.17
C TRP A 368 -15.84 -8.62 -14.86
N ASP A 369 -15.85 -8.35 -16.16
CA ASP A 369 -17.08 -8.41 -16.99
C ASP A 369 -17.75 -9.77 -16.98
N VAL A 370 -17.03 -10.84 -16.67
CA VAL A 370 -17.61 -12.16 -16.49
C VAL A 370 -18.72 -12.17 -15.46
N PHE A 371 -18.50 -11.51 -14.30
CA PHE A 371 -19.51 -11.43 -13.24
C PHE A 371 -20.67 -10.51 -13.64
N ARG A 372 -20.38 -9.37 -14.32
CA ARG A 372 -21.43 -8.53 -14.89
C ARG A 372 -22.29 -9.32 -15.85
N ASN A 373 -21.69 -10.00 -16.81
CA ASN A 373 -22.42 -10.74 -17.83
C ASN A 373 -23.16 -11.96 -17.25
N ALA A 374 -22.65 -12.57 -16.19
CA ALA A 374 -23.34 -13.63 -15.48
C ALA A 374 -24.64 -13.15 -14.85
N VAL A 375 -24.65 -11.98 -14.19
CA VAL A 375 -25.89 -11.43 -13.60
C VAL A 375 -26.83 -10.83 -14.65
N GLU A 376 -26.32 -10.35 -15.79
CA GLU A 376 -27.13 -9.82 -16.89
C GLU A 376 -27.71 -10.91 -17.79
N ALA A 377 -27.14 -12.10 -17.78
CA ALA A 377 -27.59 -13.20 -18.63
C ALA A 377 -29.01 -13.61 -18.31
N ASN A 378 -29.81 -13.83 -19.36
CA ASN A 378 -31.13 -14.42 -19.21
C ASN A 378 -31.00 -15.83 -18.60
N PRO A 379 -31.57 -16.10 -17.42
CA PRO A 379 -31.41 -17.39 -16.74
C PRO A 379 -32.06 -18.56 -17.46
N THR A 380 -32.86 -18.32 -18.49
CA THR A 380 -33.42 -19.38 -19.37
C THR A 380 -32.49 -19.69 -20.54
N THR A 381 -31.37 -19.00 -20.70
CA THR A 381 -30.37 -19.32 -21.73
C THR A 381 -29.60 -20.60 -21.35
N PRO A 382 -29.58 -21.64 -22.21
CA PRO A 382 -28.75 -22.80 -21.94
C PRO A 382 -27.26 -22.49 -22.07
N ILE A 383 -26.40 -23.26 -21.40
CA ILE A 383 -24.96 -23.12 -21.47
C ILE A 383 -24.41 -23.46 -22.86
N MET A 384 -24.86 -24.63 -23.37
CA MET A 384 -24.47 -25.14 -24.68
C MET A 384 -25.59 -24.94 -25.69
N ASP A 385 -25.24 -24.87 -26.97
CA ASP A 385 -26.24 -24.77 -28.04
C ASP A 385 -27.08 -26.05 -28.08
N PRO A 386 -28.42 -25.97 -27.94
CA PRO A 386 -29.29 -27.16 -28.02
C PRO A 386 -29.22 -27.91 -29.34
N LYS A 387 -28.83 -27.25 -30.44
CA LYS A 387 -28.67 -27.82 -31.77
C LYS A 387 -27.32 -28.48 -31.98
N ASP A 388 -26.29 -27.98 -31.31
CA ASP A 388 -24.94 -28.52 -31.33
C ASP A 388 -24.31 -28.44 -29.92
N PRO A 389 -24.45 -29.47 -29.09
CA PRO A 389 -23.93 -29.46 -27.73
C PRO A 389 -22.41 -29.42 -27.61
N SER A 390 -21.65 -29.40 -28.71
CA SER A 390 -20.21 -29.18 -28.71
C SER A 390 -19.85 -27.66 -28.68
N LEU A 391 -20.83 -26.79 -28.98
CA LEU A 391 -20.70 -25.37 -29.02
C LEU A 391 -21.38 -24.71 -27.82
N TYR A 392 -20.80 -23.61 -27.35
CA TYR A 392 -21.45 -22.73 -26.38
C TYR A 392 -22.61 -21.98 -27.03
N TYR A 393 -23.67 -21.70 -26.26
CA TYR A 393 -24.79 -20.91 -26.76
C TYR A 393 -24.31 -19.49 -27.08
N ASN A 394 -24.66 -19.03 -28.29
CA ASN A 394 -24.26 -17.70 -28.76
C ASN A 394 -25.20 -16.61 -28.23
N PHE A 395 -24.65 -15.67 -27.46
CA PHE A 395 -25.39 -14.57 -26.84
C PHE A 395 -25.55 -13.33 -27.73
N LYS A 396 -25.31 -13.44 -29.03
CA LYS A 396 -25.47 -12.30 -29.95
C LYS A 396 -26.88 -11.70 -29.83
N GLY A 397 -26.92 -10.39 -29.55
CA GLY A 397 -28.18 -9.65 -29.35
C GLY A 397 -28.78 -9.75 -27.95
N GLN A 398 -28.16 -10.44 -27.01
CA GLN A 398 -28.56 -10.41 -25.61
C GLN A 398 -27.81 -9.28 -24.87
N ALA A 399 -28.38 -8.81 -23.75
CA ALA A 399 -27.76 -7.76 -22.91
C ALA A 399 -26.38 -8.15 -22.37
N ALA A 400 -26.19 -9.40 -22.00
CA ALA A 400 -24.92 -9.95 -21.53
C ALA A 400 -23.83 -9.98 -22.64
N GLY A 401 -24.21 -9.84 -23.91
CA GLY A 401 -23.28 -9.72 -25.02
C GLY A 401 -22.54 -11.00 -25.41
N TYR A 402 -22.12 -11.82 -24.43
CA TYR A 402 -21.40 -13.08 -24.64
C TYR A 402 -21.67 -14.07 -23.51
N ASN A 403 -21.45 -15.36 -23.80
CA ASN A 403 -21.54 -16.43 -22.83
C ASN A 403 -20.38 -16.34 -21.81
N PRO A 404 -20.65 -16.02 -20.54
CA PRO A 404 -19.58 -15.75 -19.56
C PRO A 404 -18.75 -17.00 -19.24
N LEU A 405 -19.34 -18.20 -19.32
CA LEU A 405 -18.59 -19.43 -19.09
C LEU A 405 -17.65 -19.75 -20.27
N GLU A 406 -18.09 -19.50 -21.52
CA GLU A 406 -17.24 -19.66 -22.70
C GLU A 406 -15.99 -18.79 -22.60
N LEU A 407 -16.16 -17.53 -22.20
CA LEU A 407 -15.03 -16.58 -22.03
C LEU A 407 -13.97 -17.16 -21.09
N LEU A 408 -14.39 -17.69 -19.93
CA LEU A 408 -13.46 -18.29 -18.97
C LEU A 408 -12.79 -19.58 -19.43
N LYS A 409 -13.40 -20.29 -20.37
CA LYS A 409 -12.92 -21.59 -20.85
C LYS A 409 -12.09 -21.50 -22.12
N LYS A 410 -12.39 -20.57 -22.99
CA LYS A 410 -11.75 -20.44 -24.32
C LYS A 410 -10.72 -19.32 -24.38
N ASP A 411 -11.02 -18.13 -23.84
CA ASP A 411 -10.07 -17.03 -23.87
C ASP A 411 -8.93 -17.30 -22.88
N LYS A 412 -7.70 -17.05 -23.30
CA LYS A 412 -6.50 -17.17 -22.47
C LYS A 412 -5.90 -15.78 -22.27
N SER A 413 -5.80 -15.36 -21.02
CA SER A 413 -5.10 -14.14 -20.65
C SER A 413 -4.11 -14.46 -19.54
N THR A 414 -2.85 -14.50 -19.88
CA THR A 414 -1.76 -14.85 -18.96
C THR A 414 -0.76 -13.70 -18.82
N GLY A 415 -0.01 -13.70 -17.75
CA GLY A 415 1.04 -12.74 -17.54
C GLY A 415 2.18 -13.30 -16.72
N THR A 416 3.38 -12.86 -17.01
CA THR A 416 4.58 -13.13 -16.22
C THR A 416 5.16 -11.82 -15.74
N THR A 417 5.30 -11.69 -14.42
CA THR A 417 5.95 -10.53 -13.81
C THR A 417 7.25 -10.97 -13.16
N LYS A 418 8.36 -10.31 -13.50
CA LYS A 418 9.66 -10.51 -12.85
C LYS A 418 10.05 -9.23 -12.12
N LEU A 419 10.38 -9.37 -10.85
CA LEU A 419 10.86 -8.27 -10.00
C LEU A 419 12.26 -8.61 -9.52
N LEU A 420 13.13 -7.62 -9.52
CA LEU A 420 14.44 -7.69 -8.90
C LEU A 420 14.73 -6.39 -8.20
N ASP A 421 14.72 -6.42 -6.88
CA ASP A 421 15.16 -5.32 -6.05
C ASP A 421 16.52 -5.69 -5.44
N TRP A 422 17.49 -4.80 -5.56
CA TRP A 422 18.74 -4.97 -4.83
C TRP A 422 19.33 -3.63 -4.42
N ASP A 423 19.98 -3.61 -3.27
CA ASP A 423 20.74 -2.47 -2.77
C ASP A 423 22.01 -2.90 -2.09
N GLY A 424 23.04 -2.08 -2.27
CA GLY A 424 24.32 -2.19 -1.61
C GLY A 424 24.67 -0.91 -0.86
N THR A 425 25.03 -1.04 0.41
CA THR A 425 25.37 0.09 1.28
C THR A 425 26.76 -0.08 1.88
N VAL A 426 27.56 0.97 1.80
CA VAL A 426 28.82 1.11 2.53
C VAL A 426 28.70 2.27 3.50
N LYS A 427 28.81 1.97 4.78
CA LYS A 427 28.78 2.98 5.87
C LYS A 427 30.13 3.03 6.56
N LEU A 428 30.68 4.24 6.68
CA LEU A 428 31.93 4.52 7.37
C LEU A 428 31.63 5.24 8.69
N ASN A 429 32.24 4.80 9.78
CA ASN A 429 32.28 5.53 11.03
C ASN A 429 33.58 6.33 11.07
N LEU A 430 33.50 7.62 10.82
CA LEU A 430 34.68 8.48 10.64
C LEU A 430 35.29 8.94 11.97
N LEU A 431 34.59 8.85 13.07
CA LEU A 431 35.04 9.37 14.36
C LEU A 431 36.35 8.70 14.86
N PRO A 432 36.53 7.35 14.76
CA PRO A 432 37.78 6.70 15.14
C PRO A 432 39.01 7.15 14.33
N LEU A 433 38.80 7.76 13.15
CA LEU A 433 39.84 8.27 12.28
C LEU A 433 40.24 9.72 12.59
N LEU A 434 39.31 10.51 13.14
CA LEU A 434 39.41 11.97 13.23
C LEU A 434 39.67 12.48 14.66
N LEU A 435 39.16 11.77 15.68
CA LEU A 435 39.17 12.25 17.06
C LEU A 435 39.52 11.14 18.07
N ASN A 436 40.14 11.50 19.18
CA ASN A 436 40.24 10.63 20.34
C ASN A 436 38.87 10.42 20.94
N LYS A 437 38.52 9.15 21.23
CA LYS A 437 37.21 8.69 21.67
C LYS A 437 36.58 9.52 22.78
N GLU A 438 35.50 10.26 22.48
CA GLU A 438 34.46 10.52 23.46
C GLU A 438 33.24 9.68 23.08
N ASP A 439 32.71 8.87 24.01
CA ASP A 439 31.61 7.91 23.79
C ASP A 439 30.25 8.56 23.42
N ARG A 440 30.20 9.88 23.35
CA ARG A 440 29.01 10.72 23.14
C ARG A 440 28.87 11.27 21.74
N GLN A 441 29.86 11.07 20.88
CA GLN A 441 29.87 11.60 19.52
C GLN A 441 29.80 10.48 18.50
N THR A 442 29.09 10.73 17.42
CA THR A 442 29.10 9.87 16.23
C THR A 442 29.23 10.71 14.96
N LEU A 443 30.09 10.28 14.04
CA LEU A 443 30.18 10.84 12.70
C LEU A 443 30.22 9.68 11.71
N THR A 444 29.16 9.52 10.93
CA THR A 444 29.06 8.44 9.95
C THR A 444 28.75 9.00 8.59
N THR A 445 29.32 8.42 7.55
CA THR A 445 28.94 8.66 6.17
C THR A 445 28.58 7.36 5.49
N GLN A 446 27.56 7.39 4.64
CA GLN A 446 26.97 6.21 4.02
C GLN A 446 26.75 6.50 2.54
N LEU A 447 27.14 5.55 1.70
CA LEU A 447 26.82 5.52 0.27
C LEU A 447 25.97 4.29 0.01
N THR A 448 24.82 4.50 -0.61
CA THR A 448 23.88 3.44 -1.00
C THR A 448 23.65 3.52 -2.51
N PHE A 449 23.74 2.39 -3.17
CA PHE A 449 23.29 2.21 -4.54
C PHE A 449 22.16 1.19 -4.56
N ALA A 450 21.09 1.47 -5.30
CA ALA A 450 19.94 0.58 -5.45
C ALA A 450 19.44 0.53 -6.89
N ASP A 451 18.91 -0.61 -7.30
CA ASP A 451 18.26 -0.83 -8.58
C ASP A 451 16.99 -1.67 -8.37
N HIS A 452 15.85 -1.10 -8.75
CA HIS A 452 14.54 -1.74 -8.77
C HIS A 452 14.16 -2.02 -10.22
N GLN A 453 14.01 -3.27 -10.57
CA GLN A 453 13.61 -3.70 -11.92
C GLN A 453 12.26 -4.42 -11.86
N TYR A 454 11.39 -4.04 -12.77
CA TYR A 454 10.08 -4.64 -12.96
C TYR A 454 9.88 -4.93 -14.44
N ASP A 455 9.82 -6.20 -14.81
CA ASP A 455 9.52 -6.67 -16.14
C ASP A 455 8.17 -7.36 -16.13
N ASN A 456 7.29 -6.97 -17.04
CA ASN A 456 5.95 -7.52 -17.15
C ASN A 456 5.70 -7.95 -18.60
N TYR A 457 5.28 -9.18 -18.78
CA TYR A 457 4.94 -9.77 -20.06
C TYR A 457 3.51 -10.31 -19.98
N ASN A 458 2.58 -9.79 -20.78
CA ASN A 458 1.20 -10.22 -20.88
C ASN A 458 0.96 -10.85 -22.25
N GLN A 459 0.15 -11.88 -22.28
CA GLN A 459 -0.27 -12.65 -23.44
C GLN A 459 -1.78 -12.79 -23.41
N TRP A 460 -2.41 -12.61 -24.54
CA TRP A 460 -3.83 -12.81 -24.71
C TRP A 460 -4.12 -13.53 -26.03
N PHE A 461 -5.03 -14.50 -25.95
CA PHE A 461 -5.47 -15.27 -27.10
C PHE A 461 -6.97 -15.59 -27.00
N ARG A 462 -7.69 -15.42 -28.11
CA ARG A 462 -9.07 -15.85 -28.33
C ARG A 462 -9.11 -16.76 -29.56
N PRO A 463 -9.60 -18.00 -29.45
CA PRO A 463 -9.65 -18.93 -30.57
C PRO A 463 -10.74 -18.56 -31.58
N SER A 464 -10.57 -19.00 -32.82
CA SER A 464 -11.55 -18.84 -33.91
C SER A 464 -12.92 -19.43 -33.59
N THR A 465 -12.96 -20.44 -32.74
CA THR A 465 -14.20 -21.10 -32.28
C THR A 465 -14.95 -20.36 -31.18
N SER A 466 -14.41 -19.23 -30.68
CA SER A 466 -15.11 -18.37 -29.72
C SER A 466 -16.31 -17.69 -30.38
N THR A 467 -17.48 -17.71 -29.73
CA THR A 467 -18.66 -17.00 -30.25
C THR A 467 -18.42 -15.50 -30.42
N LEU A 468 -17.53 -14.89 -29.60
CA LEU A 468 -17.11 -13.49 -29.80
C LEU A 468 -16.31 -13.31 -31.10
N ALA A 469 -15.36 -14.19 -31.41
CA ALA A 469 -14.60 -14.11 -32.64
C ALA A 469 -15.53 -14.32 -33.84
N ILE A 470 -16.40 -15.33 -33.80
CA ILE A 470 -17.41 -15.64 -34.84
C ILE A 470 -18.32 -14.43 -35.07
N ASN A 471 -18.85 -13.81 -33.99
CA ASN A 471 -19.73 -12.64 -34.10
C ASN A 471 -19.02 -11.40 -34.68
N ALA A 472 -17.72 -11.28 -34.48
CA ALA A 472 -16.88 -10.23 -35.04
C ALA A 472 -16.38 -10.55 -36.46
N GLY A 473 -16.68 -11.76 -37.00
CA GLY A 473 -16.17 -12.21 -38.30
C GLY A 473 -14.66 -12.45 -38.29
N ARG A 474 -14.11 -12.99 -37.18
CA ARG A 474 -12.67 -13.20 -37.01
C ARG A 474 -12.31 -14.68 -36.89
N GLU A 475 -11.15 -15.03 -37.42
CA GLU A 475 -10.56 -16.38 -37.33
C GLU A 475 -9.50 -16.44 -36.21
N GLY A 476 -9.90 -15.94 -35.01
CA GLY A 476 -9.04 -15.83 -33.84
C GLY A 476 -8.35 -14.46 -33.70
N GLU A 477 -7.96 -14.14 -32.48
CA GLU A 477 -7.30 -12.88 -32.10
C GLU A 477 -6.21 -13.16 -31.06
N ALA A 478 -5.06 -12.47 -31.17
CA ALA A 478 -3.97 -12.62 -30.21
C ALA A 478 -3.20 -11.32 -30.01
N SER A 479 -2.64 -11.14 -28.81
CA SER A 479 -1.74 -10.04 -28.50
C SER A 479 -0.67 -10.43 -27.48
N GLN A 480 0.46 -9.74 -27.59
CA GLN A 480 1.55 -9.79 -26.62
C GLN A 480 1.95 -8.36 -26.23
N ASP A 481 2.14 -8.12 -24.95
CA ASP A 481 2.56 -6.85 -24.38
C ASP A 481 3.74 -7.07 -23.44
N TYR A 482 4.84 -6.38 -23.66
CA TYR A 482 6.01 -6.37 -22.80
C TYR A 482 6.28 -4.97 -22.30
N SER A 483 6.41 -4.82 -20.98
CA SER A 483 6.79 -3.55 -20.35
C SER A 483 7.90 -3.77 -19.33
N LYS A 484 8.80 -2.80 -19.28
CA LYS A 484 9.92 -2.78 -18.34
C LYS A 484 10.04 -1.43 -17.67
N SER A 485 10.21 -1.45 -16.35
CA SER A 485 10.61 -0.27 -15.58
C SER A 485 11.90 -0.55 -14.81
N ALA A 486 12.77 0.46 -14.72
CA ALA A 486 13.99 0.43 -13.94
C ALA A 486 14.16 1.75 -13.19
N ILE A 487 14.34 1.67 -11.87
CA ILE A 487 14.58 2.81 -10.99
C ILE A 487 15.93 2.61 -10.32
N ARG A 488 16.92 3.45 -10.68
CA ARG A 488 18.28 3.41 -10.12
C ARG A 488 18.50 4.59 -9.22
N THR A 489 18.95 4.34 -8.02
CA THR A 489 19.14 5.38 -6.99
C THR A 489 20.55 5.31 -6.44
N LEU A 490 21.20 6.47 -6.35
CA LEU A 490 22.45 6.66 -5.63
C LEU A 490 22.20 7.67 -4.52
N GLU A 491 22.49 7.30 -3.29
CA GLU A 491 22.32 8.19 -2.13
C GLU A 491 23.61 8.25 -1.29
N TRP A 492 24.02 9.47 -0.97
CA TRP A 492 25.11 9.73 -0.07
C TRP A 492 24.58 10.53 1.13
N VAL A 493 24.73 10.00 2.34
CA VAL A 493 24.23 10.63 3.56
C VAL A 493 25.30 10.64 4.64
N THR A 494 25.54 11.81 5.23
CA THR A 494 26.45 12.00 6.36
C THR A 494 25.67 12.44 7.58
N ASN A 495 25.87 11.77 8.71
CA ASN A 495 25.22 12.04 9.98
C ASN A 495 26.28 12.34 11.05
N TYR A 496 26.07 13.42 11.77
CA TYR A 496 26.81 13.79 12.99
C TYR A 496 25.83 13.86 14.15
N ALA A 497 26.17 13.24 15.28
CA ALA A 497 25.43 13.42 16.52
C ALA A 497 26.39 13.62 17.69
N ASN A 498 25.98 14.51 18.61
CA ASN A 498 26.73 14.80 19.81
C ASN A 498 25.79 15.14 20.98
N SER A 499 26.17 14.69 22.18
CA SER A 499 25.45 14.99 23.42
C SER A 499 26.43 15.59 24.43
N PHE A 500 26.18 16.82 24.86
CA PHE A 500 26.99 17.50 25.89
C PHE A 500 26.09 18.12 26.97
N GLY A 501 26.28 17.66 28.18
CA GLY A 501 25.41 18.04 29.29
C GLY A 501 23.95 17.59 29.03
N ASN A 502 23.08 18.60 28.96
CA ASN A 502 21.65 18.40 28.67
C ASN A 502 21.26 18.68 27.19
N HIS A 503 22.23 18.91 26.34
CA HIS A 503 22.02 19.28 24.94
C HIS A 503 22.35 18.11 24.02
N ASN A 504 21.41 17.74 23.13
CA ASN A 504 21.62 16.75 22.12
C ASN A 504 21.47 17.39 20.74
N PHE A 505 22.47 17.24 19.89
CA PHE A 505 22.47 17.70 18.50
C PHE A 505 22.60 16.54 17.54
N LYS A 506 21.78 16.57 16.48
CA LYS A 506 21.90 15.66 15.35
C LYS A 506 21.86 16.48 14.07
N VAL A 507 22.86 16.34 13.23
CA VAL A 507 22.97 17.03 11.93
C VAL A 507 23.11 15.99 10.85
N MET A 508 22.37 16.15 9.76
CA MET A 508 22.43 15.29 8.59
C MET A 508 22.57 16.16 7.34
N ALA A 509 23.40 15.73 6.42
CA ALA A 509 23.48 16.27 5.06
C ALA A 509 23.52 15.10 4.07
N GLY A 510 22.91 15.28 2.91
CA GLY A 510 22.85 14.24 1.91
C GLY A 510 22.70 14.73 0.48
N TYR A 511 23.02 13.84 -0.43
CA TYR A 511 22.83 13.93 -1.88
C TYR A 511 22.10 12.69 -2.36
N SER A 512 21.16 12.85 -3.29
CA SER A 512 20.45 11.75 -3.94
C SER A 512 20.35 12.01 -5.44
N TYR A 513 20.63 10.99 -6.22
CA TYR A 513 20.39 10.93 -7.66
C TYR A 513 19.49 9.73 -7.97
N GLN A 514 18.40 9.94 -8.71
CA GLN A 514 17.52 8.89 -9.19
C GLN A 514 17.34 8.99 -10.70
N TYR A 515 17.45 7.87 -11.37
CA TYR A 515 17.17 7.68 -12.78
C TYR A 515 16.05 6.67 -12.94
N GLU A 516 14.97 7.07 -13.61
CA GLU A 516 13.84 6.20 -13.93
C GLU A 516 13.77 6.00 -15.43
N GLN A 517 13.53 4.78 -15.86
CA GLN A 517 13.34 4.43 -17.27
C GLN A 517 12.15 3.49 -17.42
N TYR A 518 11.26 3.80 -18.34
CA TYR A 518 10.14 2.98 -18.74
C TYR A 518 10.25 2.68 -20.22
N SER A 519 10.04 1.43 -20.62
CA SER A 519 10.02 1.01 -22.01
C SER A 519 9.05 -0.15 -22.21
N GLY A 520 8.51 -0.27 -23.39
CA GLY A 520 7.62 -1.37 -23.71
C GLY A 520 7.46 -1.55 -25.21
N LEU A 521 6.90 -2.68 -25.56
CA LEU A 521 6.45 -3.01 -26.89
C LEU A 521 5.16 -3.81 -26.79
N ASN A 522 4.29 -3.64 -27.75
CA ASN A 522 3.09 -4.43 -27.93
C ASN A 522 2.98 -4.89 -29.38
N ALA A 523 2.42 -6.08 -29.56
CA ALA A 523 2.06 -6.61 -30.88
C ALA A 523 0.73 -7.33 -30.79
N ALA A 524 -0.11 -7.18 -31.82
CA ALA A 524 -1.40 -7.84 -31.92
C ALA A 524 -1.71 -8.18 -33.36
N ASN A 525 -2.41 -9.28 -33.60
CA ASN A 525 -2.94 -9.63 -34.91
C ASN A 525 -4.20 -10.48 -34.78
N LYS A 526 -4.90 -10.70 -35.87
CA LYS A 526 -6.15 -11.44 -35.95
C LYS A 526 -6.14 -12.29 -37.23
N ASP A 527 -7.17 -13.15 -37.31
CA ASP A 527 -7.44 -14.00 -38.48
C ASP A 527 -6.25 -14.92 -38.78
N PHE A 528 -6.07 -15.88 -37.88
CA PHE A 528 -5.02 -16.91 -37.92
C PHE A 528 -5.46 -18.11 -38.76
N PRO A 529 -4.56 -18.79 -39.49
CA PRO A 529 -4.87 -19.98 -40.24
C PRO A 529 -5.40 -21.14 -39.40
N ASN A 530 -5.04 -21.17 -38.16
CA ASN A 530 -5.54 -22.12 -37.12
C ASN A 530 -5.19 -21.66 -35.73
N ASP A 531 -5.81 -22.23 -34.71
CA ASP A 531 -5.65 -21.90 -33.28
C ASP A 531 -4.44 -22.58 -32.60
N ALA A 532 -3.68 -23.43 -33.30
CA ALA A 532 -2.70 -24.35 -32.69
C ALA A 532 -1.49 -23.62 -32.04
N LEU A 533 -1.11 -22.47 -32.58
CA LEU A 533 0.02 -21.70 -32.06
C LEU A 533 -0.39 -20.63 -31.04
N GLU A 534 -1.69 -20.39 -30.90
CA GLU A 534 -2.23 -19.36 -29.99
C GLU A 534 -1.57 -17.99 -30.28
N ASP A 535 -1.01 -17.33 -29.26
CA ASP A 535 -0.29 -16.07 -29.37
C ASP A 535 1.19 -16.22 -29.78
N ASN A 536 1.70 -17.45 -29.96
CA ASN A 536 3.15 -17.68 -30.19
C ASN A 536 3.63 -17.35 -31.61
N ASN A 537 2.71 -17.07 -32.55
CA ASN A 537 3.07 -16.63 -33.90
C ASN A 537 2.11 -15.56 -34.43
N LEU A 538 2.24 -14.34 -33.91
CA LEU A 538 1.42 -13.20 -34.35
C LEU A 538 1.60 -12.88 -35.84
N GLY A 539 2.76 -13.18 -36.42
CA GLY A 539 3.05 -12.93 -37.83
C GLY A 539 2.23 -13.80 -38.80
N SER A 540 1.59 -14.89 -38.32
CA SER A 540 0.75 -15.74 -39.19
C SER A 540 -0.68 -15.21 -39.39
N GLY A 541 -1.12 -14.24 -38.55
CA GLY A 541 -2.39 -13.56 -38.76
C GLY A 541 -2.40 -12.67 -40.00
N THR A 542 -3.52 -12.62 -40.69
CA THR A 542 -3.61 -11.86 -41.98
C THR A 542 -4.17 -10.47 -41.82
N TYR A 543 -4.93 -10.19 -40.76
CA TYR A 543 -5.69 -8.96 -40.54
C TYR A 543 -4.83 -7.67 -40.67
N ALA A 544 -3.69 -7.61 -39.99
CA ALA A 544 -2.84 -6.43 -40.02
C ALA A 544 -2.32 -6.11 -41.45
N LYS A 545 -2.08 -7.14 -42.24
CA LYS A 545 -1.63 -7.01 -43.62
C LYS A 545 -2.78 -6.62 -44.58
N ASP A 546 -3.94 -7.29 -44.43
CA ASP A 546 -5.06 -7.13 -45.33
C ASP A 546 -5.78 -5.80 -45.11
N GLU A 547 -5.89 -5.34 -43.87
CA GLU A 547 -6.50 -4.04 -43.54
C GLU A 547 -5.48 -2.87 -43.55
N GLY A 548 -4.19 -3.15 -43.74
CA GLY A 548 -3.14 -2.13 -43.75
C GLY A 548 -2.89 -1.52 -42.35
N GLU A 549 -3.25 -2.21 -41.29
CA GLU A 549 -3.06 -1.78 -39.91
C GLU A 549 -1.68 -2.23 -39.38
N LEU A 550 -1.01 -1.34 -38.66
CA LEU A 550 0.22 -1.66 -37.97
C LEU A 550 -0.12 -2.23 -36.59
N GLY A 551 -0.23 -3.57 -36.46
CA GLY A 551 -0.55 -4.24 -35.20
C GLY A 551 0.58 -4.24 -34.16
N MET A 552 1.51 -3.25 -34.16
CA MET A 552 2.62 -3.18 -33.21
C MET A 552 2.95 -1.74 -32.83
N GLY A 553 3.47 -1.59 -31.61
CA GLY A 553 3.95 -0.33 -31.09
C GLY A 553 5.08 -0.50 -30.09
N SER A 554 5.86 0.56 -29.87
CA SER A 554 6.87 0.57 -28.82
C SER A 554 7.06 1.98 -28.26
N TYR A 555 7.51 2.06 -27.02
CA TYR A 555 7.81 3.32 -26.36
C TYR A 555 9.02 3.20 -25.44
N LYS A 556 9.67 4.34 -25.21
CA LYS A 556 10.71 4.49 -24.21
C LYS A 556 10.68 5.92 -23.68
N ASN A 557 10.65 6.05 -22.36
CA ASN A 557 10.76 7.33 -21.68
C ASN A 557 11.65 7.22 -20.45
N ASP A 558 12.19 8.35 -20.01
CA ASP A 558 13.01 8.41 -18.80
C ASP A 558 12.81 9.73 -18.05
N SER A 559 13.25 9.73 -16.79
CA SER A 559 13.34 10.94 -15.98
C SER A 559 14.51 10.88 -15.02
N LYS A 560 14.97 12.07 -14.61
CA LYS A 560 16.08 12.25 -13.66
C LYS A 560 15.63 13.16 -12.53
N LEU A 561 16.02 12.78 -11.29
CA LEU A 561 15.79 13.53 -10.08
C LEU A 561 17.10 13.69 -9.32
N ILE A 562 17.48 14.93 -9.00
CA ILE A 562 18.70 15.26 -8.25
C ILE A 562 18.30 16.05 -7.01
N SER A 563 18.89 15.73 -5.86
CA SER A 563 18.54 16.41 -4.62
C SER A 563 19.73 16.63 -3.70
N PHE A 564 19.74 17.78 -3.05
CA PHE A 564 20.60 18.11 -1.91
C PHE A 564 19.71 18.34 -0.71
N PHE A 565 20.02 17.73 0.42
CA PHE A 565 19.16 17.86 1.60
C PHE A 565 19.95 17.88 2.91
N GLY A 566 19.35 18.51 3.91
CA GLY A 566 19.91 18.57 5.25
C GLY A 566 18.84 18.65 6.32
N ARG A 567 19.19 18.18 7.52
CA ARG A 567 18.34 18.23 8.71
C ARG A 567 19.19 18.52 9.94
N VAL A 568 18.69 19.41 10.79
CA VAL A 568 19.25 19.70 12.10
C VAL A 568 18.17 19.41 13.15
N SER A 569 18.50 18.59 14.12
CA SER A 569 17.63 18.30 15.27
C SER A 569 18.35 18.67 16.54
N TYR A 570 17.67 19.38 17.41
CA TYR A 570 18.15 19.81 18.72
C TYR A 570 17.16 19.41 19.81
N ASP A 571 17.67 18.89 20.89
CA ASP A 571 16.92 18.51 22.08
C ASP A 571 17.60 19.10 23.33
N TRP A 572 16.82 19.69 24.24
CA TRP A 572 17.29 20.15 25.53
C TRP A 572 16.59 19.38 26.66
N LYS A 573 17.36 18.59 27.39
CA LYS A 573 16.90 17.73 28.51
C LYS A 573 15.83 16.70 28.13
N GLY A 574 15.64 16.33 26.84
CA GLY A 574 14.49 15.54 26.40
C GLY A 574 13.15 16.27 26.55
N ARG A 575 13.14 17.58 26.82
CA ARG A 575 11.95 18.36 27.15
C ARG A 575 11.51 19.30 26.02
N TYR A 576 12.44 20.03 25.45
CA TYR A 576 12.20 20.93 24.31
C TYR A 576 12.98 20.42 23.12
N MET A 577 12.25 20.15 22.05
CA MET A 577 12.79 19.56 20.84
C MET A 577 12.49 20.46 19.66
N LEU A 578 13.45 20.61 18.76
CA LEU A 578 13.31 21.37 17.51
C LEU A 578 13.98 20.60 16.39
N THR A 579 13.30 20.45 15.25
CA THR A 579 13.89 19.90 14.04
C THR A 579 13.59 20.82 12.87
N ALA A 580 14.62 21.13 12.09
CA ALA A 580 14.49 21.86 10.83
C ALA A 580 15.15 21.07 9.70
N SER A 581 14.54 21.06 8.54
CA SER A 581 15.08 20.41 7.34
C SER A 581 14.84 21.24 6.09
N LEU A 582 15.73 21.07 5.12
CA LEU A 582 15.61 21.66 3.79
C LEU A 582 16.00 20.61 2.76
N ARG A 583 15.21 20.49 1.71
CA ARG A 583 15.56 19.74 0.51
C ARG A 583 15.47 20.66 -0.71
N HIS A 584 16.55 20.71 -1.47
CA HIS A 584 16.65 21.38 -2.76
C HIS A 584 16.68 20.30 -3.85
N GLU A 585 15.67 20.27 -4.71
CA GLU A 585 15.44 19.14 -5.62
C GLU A 585 15.13 19.63 -7.04
N GLY A 586 15.74 18.99 -8.03
CA GLY A 586 15.56 19.27 -9.45
C GLY A 586 15.11 18.04 -10.22
N SER A 587 14.09 18.21 -11.09
CA SER A 587 13.54 17.14 -11.93
C SER A 587 13.55 17.51 -13.41
N SER A 588 13.85 16.53 -14.24
CA SER A 588 13.81 16.68 -15.70
C SER A 588 12.39 16.79 -16.28
N LYS A 589 11.35 16.50 -15.49
CA LYS A 589 9.94 16.52 -15.95
C LYS A 589 9.38 17.91 -16.13
N PHE A 590 9.93 18.91 -15.46
CA PHE A 590 9.41 20.28 -15.44
C PHE A 590 10.00 21.19 -16.51
N GLY A 591 9.37 22.34 -16.72
CA GLY A 591 9.81 23.37 -17.64
C GLY A 591 11.21 23.90 -17.33
N GLU A 592 11.87 24.48 -18.33
CA GLU A 592 13.29 24.82 -18.27
C GLU A 592 13.65 25.70 -17.05
N HIS A 593 12.81 26.69 -16.73
CA HIS A 593 13.03 27.61 -15.61
C HIS A 593 12.46 27.13 -14.27
N HIS A 594 11.78 26.00 -14.23
CA HIS A 594 11.04 25.49 -13.05
C HIS A 594 11.48 24.10 -12.58
N LYS A 595 12.64 23.62 -13.07
CA LYS A 595 13.16 22.28 -12.72
C LYS A 595 13.47 22.11 -11.25
N TRP A 596 13.89 23.18 -10.57
CA TRP A 596 14.33 23.17 -9.18
C TRP A 596 13.27 23.70 -8.22
N GLY A 597 13.11 23.01 -7.09
CA GLY A 597 12.21 23.39 -5.98
C GLY A 597 12.89 23.29 -4.62
N ASN A 598 12.40 24.11 -3.67
CA ASN A 598 12.85 24.13 -2.28
C ASN A 598 11.72 23.66 -1.36
N PHE A 599 12.03 22.69 -0.50
CA PHE A 599 11.07 22.03 0.38
C PHE A 599 11.56 22.13 1.84
N PRO A 600 11.33 23.29 2.49
CA PRO A 600 11.66 23.48 3.90
C PRO A 600 10.62 22.85 4.80
N ALA A 601 11.06 22.39 5.99
CA ALA A 601 10.15 21.96 7.04
C ALA A 601 10.74 22.25 8.43
N ILE A 602 9.85 22.50 9.39
CA ILE A 602 10.17 22.73 10.78
C ILE A 602 9.19 22.01 11.68
N SER A 603 9.67 21.44 12.78
CA SER A 603 8.82 20.85 13.82
C SER A 603 9.37 21.11 15.20
N ALA A 604 8.47 21.26 16.18
CA ALA A 604 8.81 21.50 17.57
C ALA A 604 8.02 20.56 18.48
N GLY A 605 8.61 20.18 19.61
CA GLY A 605 7.99 19.35 20.63
C GLY A 605 8.29 19.91 22.04
N TRP A 606 7.25 19.88 22.88
CA TRP A 606 7.36 20.24 24.30
C TRP A 606 6.81 19.13 25.16
N ARG A 607 7.66 18.52 25.97
CA ARG A 607 7.30 17.47 26.89
C ARG A 607 6.89 18.06 28.21
N ILE A 608 5.59 18.36 28.33
CA ILE A 608 4.97 19.07 29.44
C ILE A 608 5.11 18.27 30.74
N SER A 609 4.99 16.94 30.65
CA SER A 609 5.12 16.05 31.81
C SER A 609 6.46 16.15 32.57
N ASP A 610 7.52 16.66 31.91
CA ASP A 610 8.84 16.79 32.52
C ASP A 610 9.06 18.18 33.15
N GLU A 611 8.04 19.05 33.12
CA GLU A 611 8.09 20.35 33.80
C GLU A 611 7.92 20.21 35.33
N ALA A 612 8.51 21.13 36.07
CA ALA A 612 8.47 21.11 37.53
C ALA A 612 7.03 21.23 38.08
N PHE A 613 6.18 22.03 37.40
CA PHE A 613 4.79 22.21 37.79
C PHE A 613 3.92 20.95 37.58
N MET A 614 4.38 19.96 36.80
CA MET A 614 3.72 18.67 36.59
C MET A 614 4.19 17.58 37.55
N ALA A 615 5.07 17.89 38.51
CA ALA A 615 5.61 16.88 39.42
C ALA A 615 4.52 16.13 40.20
N GLY A 616 3.44 16.83 40.59
CA GLY A 616 2.30 16.26 41.34
C GLY A 616 1.38 15.31 40.51
N THR A 617 1.50 15.32 39.17
CA THR A 617 0.64 14.49 38.31
C THR A 617 1.26 13.16 37.94
N LYS A 618 2.52 12.89 38.25
CA LYS A 618 3.30 11.72 37.79
C LYS A 618 2.71 10.37 38.22
N SER A 619 1.85 10.34 39.24
CA SER A 619 1.17 9.12 39.71
C SER A 619 0.14 8.58 38.68
N TRP A 620 -0.47 9.44 37.88
CA TRP A 620 -1.48 9.08 36.89
C TRP A 620 -1.12 9.53 35.47
N LEU A 621 -0.42 10.66 35.30
CA LEU A 621 0.04 11.17 34.01
C LEU A 621 1.53 10.87 33.81
N THR A 622 1.84 9.82 33.08
CA THR A 622 3.20 9.32 32.88
C THR A 622 3.95 10.13 31.84
N ASP A 623 3.30 10.53 30.74
CA ASP A 623 3.86 11.36 29.68
C ASP A 623 2.79 12.27 29.07
N LEU A 624 3.15 13.51 28.77
CA LEU A 624 2.34 14.45 28.04
C LEU A 624 3.25 15.31 27.17
N LYS A 625 3.09 15.19 25.85
CA LYS A 625 3.91 15.92 24.89
C LYS A 625 3.03 16.64 23.87
N LEU A 626 3.21 17.96 23.77
CA LEU A 626 2.63 18.76 22.70
C LEU A 626 3.65 18.86 21.56
N ARG A 627 3.20 18.72 20.32
CA ARG A 627 4.02 18.88 19.13
C ARG A 627 3.29 19.63 18.04
N GLY A 628 4.07 20.32 17.21
CA GLY A 628 3.55 21.03 16.05
C GLY A 628 4.58 21.06 14.94
N ASP A 629 4.09 20.98 13.72
CA ASP A 629 4.94 20.98 12.54
C ASP A 629 4.33 21.75 11.37
N PHE A 630 5.24 22.25 10.53
CA PHE A 630 4.94 22.84 9.24
C PHE A 630 5.95 22.34 8.22
N GLY A 631 5.49 21.96 7.03
CA GLY A 631 6.38 21.54 5.95
C GLY A 631 5.79 21.84 4.57
N ILE A 632 6.70 22.14 3.63
CA ILE A 632 6.38 22.30 2.22
C ILE A 632 6.84 21.04 1.49
N THR A 633 5.95 20.45 0.70
CA THR A 633 6.22 19.29 -0.16
C THR A 633 5.88 19.62 -1.61
N GLY A 634 6.48 18.92 -2.56
CA GLY A 634 6.16 19.04 -3.98
C GLY A 634 5.63 17.71 -4.54
N ASN A 635 5.00 17.72 -5.72
CA ASN A 635 4.58 16.52 -6.42
C ASN A 635 5.04 16.56 -7.87
N GLN A 636 5.54 15.41 -8.39
CA GLN A 636 6.00 15.22 -9.76
C GLN A 636 5.50 13.92 -10.40
N SER A 637 4.52 13.27 -9.79
CA SER A 637 4.07 11.94 -10.19
C SER A 637 3.15 11.99 -11.42
N PHE A 638 3.71 12.42 -12.54
CA PHE A 638 3.08 12.47 -13.87
C PHE A 638 4.08 12.01 -14.94
N ASP A 639 3.59 11.79 -16.16
CA ASP A 639 4.39 11.26 -17.28
C ASP A 639 5.56 12.16 -17.65
N SER A 640 6.67 11.53 -18.08
CA SER A 640 7.83 12.25 -18.62
C SER A 640 7.46 13.04 -19.90
N TYR A 641 8.24 14.09 -20.18
CA TYR A 641 8.17 14.89 -21.42
C TYR A 641 6.91 15.74 -21.58
N ARG A 642 6.06 15.90 -20.53
CA ARG A 642 4.88 16.78 -20.61
C ARG A 642 5.26 18.26 -20.85
N SER A 643 6.43 18.69 -20.39
CA SER A 643 6.97 20.05 -20.62
C SER A 643 7.71 20.22 -21.95
N LEU A 644 7.94 19.14 -22.72
CA LEU A 644 8.71 19.19 -23.95
C LEU A 644 7.79 19.17 -25.18
N ASN A 645 8.27 19.81 -26.26
CA ASN A 645 7.64 19.69 -27.56
C ASN A 645 7.97 18.30 -28.14
N THR A 646 6.96 17.45 -28.26
CA THR A 646 7.08 16.11 -28.84
C THR A 646 6.31 16.09 -30.17
N MET A 647 6.88 15.42 -31.16
CA MET A 647 6.24 15.24 -32.46
C MET A 647 5.43 13.95 -32.48
N SER A 648 4.28 13.97 -33.12
CA SER A 648 3.43 12.80 -33.38
C SER A 648 3.14 12.66 -34.87
N GLY A 649 2.90 11.45 -35.33
CA GLY A 649 2.43 11.19 -36.66
C GLY A 649 0.94 11.54 -36.81
N PHE A 650 0.60 12.25 -37.89
CA PHE A 650 -0.77 12.70 -38.22
C PHE A 650 -1.33 12.04 -39.49
N GLY A 651 -1.07 10.75 -39.68
CA GLY A 651 -1.49 10.04 -40.89
C GLY A 651 -0.46 10.13 -42.00
N TYR A 652 -0.90 9.92 -43.22
CA TYR A 652 -0.02 9.79 -44.39
C TYR A 652 -0.42 10.76 -45.49
N TYR A 653 0.55 11.32 -46.14
CA TYR A 653 0.39 12.13 -47.32
C TYR A 653 0.85 11.33 -48.55
N LEU A 654 -0.02 11.20 -49.56
CA LEU A 654 0.30 10.51 -50.81
C LEU A 654 0.99 11.47 -51.76
N TYR A 655 2.25 11.16 -52.12
CA TYR A 655 3.00 11.92 -53.13
C TYR A 655 3.73 10.97 -54.08
N ASN A 656 3.58 11.17 -55.39
CA ASN A 656 4.14 10.31 -56.44
C ASN A 656 3.92 8.81 -56.24
N GLY A 657 2.70 8.41 -55.82
CA GLY A 657 2.34 7.01 -55.58
C GLY A 657 2.93 6.37 -54.32
N LYS A 658 3.58 7.17 -53.43
CA LYS A 658 4.12 6.73 -52.14
C LYS A 658 3.46 7.49 -51.00
N TYR A 659 3.21 6.78 -49.92
CA TYR A 659 2.71 7.35 -48.69
C TYR A 659 3.88 7.83 -47.81
N TYR A 660 3.83 9.09 -47.40
CA TYR A 660 4.77 9.71 -46.47
C TYR A 660 4.05 10.05 -45.19
N GLN A 661 4.58 9.61 -44.05
CA GLN A 661 4.02 9.95 -42.76
C GLN A 661 4.20 11.45 -42.49
N VAL A 662 3.13 12.11 -42.11
CA VAL A 662 3.12 13.52 -41.69
C VAL A 662 3.41 13.61 -40.20
N TRP A 663 4.36 14.45 -39.84
CA TRP A 663 4.73 14.69 -38.43
C TRP A 663 4.43 16.14 -38.05
N GLY A 664 3.89 16.32 -36.84
CA GLY A 664 3.60 17.62 -36.27
C GLY A 664 3.65 17.59 -34.75
N PRO A 665 3.43 18.74 -34.06
CA PRO A 665 3.34 18.77 -32.62
C PRO A 665 2.27 17.80 -32.09
N GLY A 666 2.62 16.95 -31.14
CA GLY A 666 1.70 15.93 -30.61
C GLY A 666 0.78 16.43 -29.49
N LYS A 667 1.03 17.64 -28.97
CA LYS A 667 0.29 18.25 -27.85
C LYS A 667 0.58 19.75 -27.74
N ASN A 668 -0.23 20.46 -26.99
CA ASN A 668 0.13 21.79 -26.52
C ASN A 668 1.27 21.72 -25.50
N VAL A 669 2.29 22.54 -25.67
CA VAL A 669 3.47 22.56 -24.78
C VAL A 669 3.30 23.62 -23.70
N ASN A 670 3.66 23.27 -22.47
CA ASN A 670 3.72 24.21 -21.35
C ASN A 670 5.16 24.35 -20.82
N PRO A 671 5.94 25.35 -21.26
CA PRO A 671 7.30 25.57 -20.77
C PRO A 671 7.34 26.06 -19.32
N ASP A 672 6.22 26.58 -18.80
CA ASP A 672 6.07 27.06 -17.41
C ASP A 672 5.63 25.96 -16.44
N LEU A 673 5.62 24.70 -16.87
CA LEU A 673 5.21 23.57 -16.03
C LEU A 673 6.12 23.47 -14.80
N ARG A 674 5.51 23.56 -13.62
CA ARG A 674 6.20 23.60 -12.32
C ARG A 674 5.64 22.62 -11.32
N TRP A 675 6.27 22.52 -10.14
CA TRP A 675 5.89 21.68 -9.03
C TRP A 675 4.51 22.03 -8.46
N GLU A 676 3.70 21.03 -8.16
CA GLU A 676 2.62 21.21 -7.20
C GLU A 676 3.23 21.49 -5.83
N LYS A 677 2.62 22.37 -5.04
CA LYS A 677 3.13 22.81 -3.75
C LYS A 677 2.14 22.50 -2.63
N GLY A 678 2.50 21.58 -1.75
CA GLY A 678 1.75 21.23 -0.56
C GLY A 678 2.25 22.00 0.67
N GLN A 679 1.39 22.79 1.31
CA GLN A 679 1.64 23.42 2.61
C GLN A 679 0.91 22.61 3.67
N ASN A 680 1.68 21.96 4.56
CA ASN A 680 1.16 21.02 5.53
C ASN A 680 1.36 21.55 6.95
N TRP A 681 0.31 21.56 7.74
CA TRP A 681 0.29 21.88 9.16
C TRP A 681 -0.19 20.68 9.96
N ASN A 682 0.43 20.43 11.09
CA ASN A 682 -0.04 19.44 12.04
C ASN A 682 0.22 19.91 13.47
N VAL A 683 -0.77 19.70 14.35
CA VAL A 683 -0.64 19.90 15.80
C VAL A 683 -1.09 18.60 16.46
N GLY A 684 -0.25 18.06 17.35
CA GLY A 684 -0.49 16.77 18.00
C GLY A 684 -0.24 16.81 19.50
N LEU A 685 -1.00 16.02 20.23
CA LEU A 685 -0.85 15.77 21.65
C LEU A 685 -0.66 14.26 21.86
N ASP A 686 0.53 13.89 22.35
CA ASP A 686 0.81 12.51 22.75
C ASP A 686 0.68 12.42 24.27
N TRP A 687 0.02 11.37 24.77
CA TRP A 687 -0.26 11.20 26.18
C TRP A 687 -0.13 9.74 26.62
N THR A 688 0.28 9.55 27.87
CA THR A 688 0.39 8.23 28.50
C THR A 688 -0.04 8.36 29.95
N LEU A 689 -0.98 7.52 30.39
CA LEU A 689 -1.56 7.51 31.70
C LEU A 689 -1.27 6.18 32.42
N PHE A 690 -1.34 6.21 33.75
CA PHE A 690 -1.33 5.00 34.62
C PHE A 690 -0.13 4.08 34.35
N GLY A 691 1.08 4.67 34.24
CA GLY A 691 2.30 3.90 34.01
C GLY A 691 2.43 3.27 32.61
N GLY A 692 1.52 3.59 31.67
CA GLY A 692 1.51 3.04 30.32
C GLY A 692 0.35 2.09 30.04
N ASP A 693 -0.59 1.95 30.97
CA ASP A 693 -1.77 1.12 30.75
C ASP A 693 -2.75 1.75 29.75
N LEU A 694 -2.80 3.09 29.71
CA LEU A 694 -3.63 3.82 28.75
C LEU A 694 -2.77 4.90 28.06
N TYR A 695 -2.69 4.87 26.75
CA TYR A 695 -1.92 5.85 25.98
C TYR A 695 -2.51 6.08 24.60
N GLY A 696 -2.12 7.20 24.01
CA GLY A 696 -2.61 7.55 22.70
C GLY A 696 -2.07 8.87 22.16
N SER A 697 -2.65 9.28 21.04
CA SER A 697 -2.38 10.57 20.42
C SER A 697 -3.64 11.19 19.85
N PHE A 698 -3.70 12.53 19.83
CA PHE A 698 -4.65 13.33 19.06
C PHE A 698 -3.88 14.21 18.11
N ASN A 699 -4.36 14.31 16.86
CA ASN A 699 -3.76 15.17 15.85
C ASN A 699 -4.84 15.96 15.13
N TYR A 700 -4.56 17.23 14.86
CA TYR A 700 -5.27 18.03 13.87
C TYR A 700 -4.30 18.33 12.73
N TYR A 701 -4.74 18.09 11.50
CA TYR A 701 -3.94 18.40 10.31
C TYR A 701 -4.71 19.30 9.34
N SER A 702 -3.96 20.09 8.59
CA SER A 702 -4.45 20.87 7.46
C SER A 702 -3.38 20.89 6.38
N ARG A 703 -3.77 20.49 5.17
CA ARG A 703 -2.92 20.44 3.99
C ARG A 703 -3.57 21.26 2.88
N LYS A 704 -2.86 22.29 2.38
CA LYS A 704 -3.26 23.08 1.24
C LYS A 704 -2.35 22.74 0.07
N GLN A 705 -2.90 22.17 -0.99
CA GLN A 705 -2.18 21.85 -2.22
C GLN A 705 -2.50 22.90 -3.27
N GLN A 706 -1.50 23.58 -3.78
CA GLN A 706 -1.58 24.66 -4.77
C GLN A 706 -0.87 24.26 -6.06
N ASP A 707 -1.15 24.99 -7.15
CA ASP A 707 -0.56 24.73 -8.47
C ASP A 707 -0.80 23.28 -8.94
N LEU A 708 -2.04 22.79 -8.75
CA LEU A 708 -2.41 21.42 -9.11
C LEU A 708 -2.16 21.15 -10.59
N LEU A 709 -1.56 20.01 -10.88
CA LEU A 709 -1.32 19.55 -12.24
C LEU A 709 -2.57 18.93 -12.85
N GLY A 710 -2.84 19.23 -14.10
CA GLY A 710 -3.95 18.62 -14.84
C GLY A 710 -4.15 19.21 -16.22
N ASP A 711 -4.92 18.49 -17.02
CA ASP A 711 -5.37 18.99 -18.31
C ASP A 711 -6.43 20.09 -18.11
N TYR A 712 -6.29 21.15 -18.85
CA TYR A 712 -7.17 22.30 -18.86
C TYR A 712 -7.64 22.61 -20.27
N ASN A 713 -8.95 22.81 -20.47
CA ASN A 713 -9.50 23.09 -21.76
C ASN A 713 -9.13 24.51 -22.22
N VAL A 714 -8.68 24.63 -23.46
CA VAL A 714 -8.24 25.88 -24.07
C VAL A 714 -8.88 26.07 -25.44
N SER A 715 -8.97 27.32 -25.87
CA SER A 715 -9.54 27.66 -27.18
C SER A 715 -8.61 27.31 -28.33
N VAL A 716 -9.17 26.79 -29.40
CA VAL A 716 -8.46 26.52 -30.67
C VAL A 716 -9.10 27.43 -31.72
N PRO A 717 -8.37 28.39 -32.30
CA PRO A 717 -7.02 28.88 -31.94
C PRO A 717 -7.00 29.75 -30.66
N PRO A 718 -5.87 30.13 -30.07
CA PRO A 718 -4.51 30.05 -30.63
C PRO A 718 -3.78 28.73 -30.32
N TYR A 719 -4.33 27.87 -29.46
CA TYR A 719 -3.76 26.56 -29.18
C TYR A 719 -4.00 25.60 -30.35
N LEU A 720 -3.12 24.60 -30.51
CA LEU A 720 -3.27 23.57 -31.53
C LEU A 720 -4.27 22.46 -31.15
N PHE A 721 -4.41 22.21 -29.87
CA PHE A 721 -5.28 21.18 -29.29
C PHE A 721 -6.21 21.78 -28.25
N THR A 722 -7.34 21.15 -28.01
CA THR A 722 -8.40 21.62 -27.09
C THR A 722 -8.03 21.56 -25.62
N SER A 723 -6.91 20.91 -25.25
CA SER A 723 -6.42 20.85 -23.87
C SER A 723 -4.93 21.07 -23.76
N THR A 724 -4.48 21.58 -22.63
CA THR A 724 -3.06 21.73 -22.30
C THR A 724 -2.81 21.32 -20.84
N PHE A 725 -1.65 20.69 -20.58
CA PHE A 725 -1.28 20.26 -19.24
C PHE A 725 -0.62 21.40 -18.47
N VAL A 726 -1.25 21.82 -17.37
CA VAL A 726 -0.89 23.07 -16.67
C VAL A 726 -0.98 22.93 -15.16
N ASN A 727 -0.43 23.94 -14.46
CA ASN A 727 -0.57 24.10 -13.02
C ASN A 727 -1.73 25.03 -12.71
N VAL A 728 -2.91 24.48 -12.40
CA VAL A 728 -4.12 25.25 -12.11
C VAL A 728 -4.92 24.58 -10.99
N GLY A 729 -5.32 25.40 -10.03
CA GLY A 729 -6.22 24.99 -8.97
C GLY A 729 -5.55 24.79 -7.61
N THR A 730 -6.39 24.72 -6.61
CA THR A 730 -6.03 24.57 -5.20
C THR A 730 -6.99 23.63 -4.51
N MET A 731 -6.46 22.66 -3.75
CA MET A 731 -7.22 21.79 -2.86
C MET A 731 -6.84 22.01 -1.40
N ARG A 732 -7.75 21.69 -0.49
CA ARG A 732 -7.49 21.68 0.94
C ARG A 732 -8.06 20.42 1.59
N ASN A 733 -7.21 19.71 2.35
CA ASN A 733 -7.58 18.59 3.20
C ASN A 733 -7.37 18.96 4.66
N SER A 734 -8.30 18.63 5.53
CA SER A 734 -8.15 18.81 6.97
C SER A 734 -8.93 17.77 7.74
N GLY A 735 -8.50 17.46 8.95
CA GLY A 735 -9.20 16.50 9.79
C GLY A 735 -8.56 16.32 11.15
N PHE A 736 -9.27 15.56 11.99
CA PHE A 736 -8.79 15.10 13.28
C PHE A 736 -8.47 13.62 13.18
N GLU A 737 -7.39 13.21 13.83
CA GLU A 737 -6.98 11.82 13.95
C GLU A 737 -6.78 11.50 15.43
N PHE A 738 -7.18 10.32 15.87
CA PHE A 738 -6.84 9.82 17.18
C PHE A 738 -6.47 8.34 17.15
N ASP A 739 -5.60 7.96 18.05
CA ASP A 739 -5.19 6.60 18.35
C ASP A 739 -5.21 6.44 19.87
N LEU A 740 -5.83 5.41 20.37
CA LEU A 740 -5.95 5.11 21.78
C LEU A 740 -5.70 3.62 22.00
N THR A 741 -4.77 3.29 22.87
CA THR A 741 -4.51 1.91 23.31
C THR A 741 -4.72 1.79 24.81
N TRP A 742 -5.52 0.83 25.20
CA TRP A 742 -5.80 0.51 26.60
C TRP A 742 -5.42 -0.94 26.90
N ASN A 743 -4.43 -1.14 27.77
CA ASN A 743 -4.10 -2.43 28.37
C ASN A 743 -5.04 -2.69 29.55
N ALA A 744 -6.26 -3.10 29.24
CA ALA A 744 -7.37 -3.19 30.21
C ALA A 744 -7.10 -4.22 31.31
N VAL A 745 -6.41 -5.31 30.97
CA VAL A 745 -5.99 -6.33 31.95
C VAL A 745 -4.57 -6.78 31.63
N LYS A 746 -3.71 -6.75 32.64
CA LYS A 746 -2.32 -7.22 32.53
C LYS A 746 -1.99 -8.06 33.77
N THR A 747 -2.09 -9.38 33.60
CA THR A 747 -1.67 -10.37 34.61
C THR A 747 -0.62 -11.30 34.01
N LYS A 748 -0.02 -12.15 34.84
CA LYS A 748 0.97 -13.15 34.38
C LYS A 748 0.43 -14.08 33.29
N ASP A 749 -0.80 -14.54 33.44
CA ASP A 749 -1.40 -15.54 32.56
C ASP A 749 -2.38 -14.93 31.54
N PHE A 750 -2.91 -13.73 31.79
CA PHE A 750 -3.92 -13.12 30.94
C PHE A 750 -3.63 -11.65 30.66
N THR A 751 -3.63 -11.28 29.38
CA THR A 751 -3.56 -9.89 28.93
C THR A 751 -4.74 -9.59 28.01
N TYR A 752 -5.30 -8.41 28.16
CA TYR A 752 -6.35 -7.90 27.29
C TYR A 752 -6.07 -6.46 26.93
N THR A 753 -5.89 -6.21 25.64
CA THR A 753 -5.59 -4.89 25.07
C THR A 753 -6.67 -4.49 24.08
N ILE A 754 -7.12 -3.26 24.16
CA ILE A 754 -8.04 -2.62 23.23
C ILE A 754 -7.30 -1.48 22.54
N ASN A 755 -7.30 -1.47 21.20
CA ASN A 755 -6.82 -0.35 20.41
C ASN A 755 -7.98 0.24 19.62
N VAL A 756 -8.19 1.55 19.69
CA VAL A 756 -9.23 2.29 18.97
C VAL A 756 -8.57 3.39 18.16
N ILE A 757 -8.90 3.45 16.89
CA ILE A 757 -8.37 4.41 15.93
C ILE A 757 -9.54 5.11 15.27
N GLY A 758 -9.43 6.43 15.06
CA GLY A 758 -10.44 7.18 14.33
C GLY A 758 -9.85 8.36 13.60
N ALA A 759 -10.47 8.72 12.48
CA ALA A 759 -10.11 9.89 11.68
C ALA A 759 -11.35 10.52 11.06
N THR A 760 -11.38 11.85 11.08
CA THR A 760 -12.32 12.64 10.27
C THR A 760 -11.59 13.20 9.07
N MET A 761 -12.30 13.43 7.97
CA MET A 761 -11.71 13.98 6.76
C MET A 761 -12.66 14.97 6.09
N SER A 762 -12.13 16.16 5.76
CA SER A 762 -12.78 17.14 4.91
C SER A 762 -11.84 17.47 3.75
N ASN A 763 -12.30 17.25 2.54
CA ASN A 763 -11.59 17.52 1.31
C ASN A 763 -12.38 18.53 0.47
N LYS A 764 -11.76 19.67 0.14
CA LYS A 764 -12.39 20.74 -0.66
C LYS A 764 -11.55 21.12 -1.85
N PHE A 765 -12.19 21.30 -2.99
CA PHE A 765 -11.61 22.04 -4.10
C PHE A 765 -11.79 23.54 -3.85
N VAL A 766 -10.69 24.28 -3.68
CA VAL A 766 -10.73 25.70 -3.27
C VAL A 766 -10.85 26.59 -4.49
N ASP A 767 -10.09 26.31 -5.54
CA ASP A 767 -10.05 27.10 -6.76
C ASP A 767 -9.65 26.25 -7.97
N PHE A 768 -10.20 26.60 -9.17
CA PHE A 768 -9.91 25.96 -10.45
C PHE A 768 -9.15 26.88 -11.40
N SER A 769 -8.96 28.15 -11.08
CA SER A 769 -8.45 29.18 -11.97
C SER A 769 -7.17 29.78 -11.47
N ASN A 770 -6.43 30.40 -12.38
CA ASN A 770 -5.34 31.34 -12.10
C ASN A 770 -5.37 32.46 -13.13
N ASP A 771 -4.42 33.40 -13.11
CA ASP A 771 -4.38 34.58 -13.97
C ASP A 771 -4.33 34.26 -15.47
N LYS A 772 -3.81 33.07 -15.84
CA LYS A 772 -3.69 32.63 -17.25
C LYS A 772 -4.85 31.74 -17.70
N PHE A 773 -5.46 31.01 -16.78
CA PHE A 773 -6.48 30.00 -17.05
C PHE A 773 -7.72 30.30 -16.20
N VAL A 774 -8.71 30.98 -16.78
CA VAL A 774 -9.94 31.41 -16.12
C VAL A 774 -11.16 30.81 -16.82
N GLY A 775 -12.29 30.74 -16.12
CA GLY A 775 -13.58 30.34 -16.71
C GLY A 775 -13.97 28.89 -16.53
N GLN A 776 -13.26 28.10 -15.73
CA GLN A 776 -13.70 26.79 -15.30
C GLN A 776 -13.94 26.79 -13.79
N ASP A 777 -15.19 26.65 -13.35
CA ASP A 777 -15.56 26.60 -11.93
C ASP A 777 -15.95 25.19 -11.46
N TYR A 778 -16.21 24.28 -12.37
CA TYR A 778 -16.54 22.88 -12.08
C TYR A 778 -16.13 21.95 -13.21
N TYR A 779 -16.13 20.65 -12.95
CA TYR A 779 -16.17 19.57 -13.93
C TYR A 779 -16.91 18.36 -13.36
N ASP A 780 -17.60 17.66 -14.25
CA ASP A 780 -18.39 16.49 -13.91
C ASP A 780 -17.57 15.22 -14.11
N VAL A 781 -17.78 14.23 -13.25
CA VAL A 781 -17.03 12.97 -13.23
C VAL A 781 -17.95 11.78 -13.04
N VAL A 782 -17.48 10.60 -13.46
CA VAL A 782 -18.14 9.29 -13.35
C VAL A 782 -19.43 9.23 -14.15
N SER A 783 -19.32 8.92 -15.43
CA SER A 783 -20.47 8.69 -16.30
C SER A 783 -21.03 7.28 -16.13
N THR A 784 -22.35 7.15 -16.27
CA THR A 784 -23.02 5.85 -16.45
C THR A 784 -22.65 5.23 -17.80
N GLU A 785 -22.91 3.92 -17.98
CA GLU A 785 -22.64 3.14 -19.19
C GLU A 785 -23.94 2.86 -19.99
N ASP A 786 -23.81 2.37 -21.24
CA ASP A 786 -24.93 1.81 -22.00
C ASP A 786 -25.70 0.74 -21.18
N PRO A 787 -27.00 0.49 -21.40
CA PRO A 787 -27.83 1.02 -22.52
C PRO A 787 -28.55 2.33 -22.18
N TYR A 788 -28.30 2.93 -21.03
CA TYR A 788 -28.95 4.18 -20.66
C TYR A 788 -28.08 5.39 -21.06
N PRO A 789 -28.67 6.58 -21.23
CA PRO A 789 -27.92 7.77 -21.58
C PRO A 789 -26.77 8.04 -20.61
N PHE A 790 -25.64 8.48 -21.13
CA PHE A 790 -24.47 8.85 -20.31
C PHE A 790 -24.79 10.08 -19.48
N HIS A 791 -24.78 9.92 -18.17
CA HIS A 791 -24.94 11.01 -17.21
C HIS A 791 -23.85 10.94 -16.16
N ASN A 792 -23.28 12.09 -15.86
CA ASN A 792 -22.31 12.19 -14.78
C ASN A 792 -22.99 12.14 -13.41
N LEU A 793 -22.40 11.35 -12.50
CA LEU A 793 -22.93 11.13 -11.15
C LEU A 793 -22.48 12.20 -10.16
N GLN A 794 -21.27 12.73 -10.33
CA GLN A 794 -20.63 13.64 -9.37
C GLN A 794 -20.13 14.90 -10.08
N ARG A 795 -20.12 16.00 -9.33
CA ARG A 795 -19.55 17.28 -9.72
C ARG A 795 -18.50 17.73 -8.73
N ILE A 796 -17.32 18.04 -9.24
CA ILE A 796 -16.27 18.73 -8.49
C ILE A 796 -16.38 20.22 -8.81
N GLU A 797 -16.69 21.03 -7.81
CA GLU A 797 -16.98 22.46 -7.93
C GLU A 797 -16.16 23.26 -6.93
N LYS A 798 -15.82 24.49 -7.34
CA LYS A 798 -15.12 25.49 -6.52
C LYS A 798 -15.83 25.72 -5.17
N GLY A 799 -15.04 25.63 -4.08
CA GLY A 799 -15.52 25.83 -2.71
C GLY A 799 -16.28 24.64 -2.12
N LYS A 800 -16.58 23.61 -2.89
CA LYS A 800 -17.34 22.43 -2.45
C LYS A 800 -16.42 21.25 -2.06
N ARG A 801 -16.98 20.29 -1.33
CA ARG A 801 -16.30 19.01 -1.02
C ARG A 801 -16.17 18.18 -2.30
N ILE A 802 -15.11 17.36 -2.36
CA ILE A 802 -14.96 16.30 -3.39
C ILE A 802 -15.95 15.18 -3.08
N GLY A 803 -16.42 14.48 -4.13
CA GLY A 803 -17.36 13.37 -4.02
C GLY A 803 -18.81 13.76 -3.87
N ASN A 804 -19.17 15.01 -4.15
CA ASN A 804 -20.56 15.43 -4.15
C ASN A 804 -21.31 14.80 -5.33
N PHE A 805 -22.39 14.11 -5.03
CA PHE A 805 -23.36 13.66 -6.02
C PHE A 805 -24.19 14.86 -6.49
N TYR A 806 -24.22 15.04 -7.82
CA TYR A 806 -24.93 16.12 -8.49
C TYR A 806 -25.86 15.55 -9.54
N MET A 807 -27.13 15.38 -9.18
CA MET A 807 -28.12 14.66 -9.97
C MET A 807 -29.56 15.18 -9.69
N LEU A 808 -30.53 14.64 -10.39
CA LEU A 808 -31.95 14.97 -10.15
C LEU A 808 -32.38 14.48 -8.76
N LYS A 809 -33.20 15.27 -8.09
CA LYS A 809 -33.78 14.93 -6.78
C LYS A 809 -35.10 14.24 -6.95
N TYR A 810 -35.19 12.98 -6.51
CA TYR A 810 -36.37 12.15 -6.61
C TYR A 810 -37.54 12.69 -5.76
N ALA A 811 -38.75 12.73 -6.34
CA ALA A 811 -39.99 13.21 -5.70
C ALA A 811 -41.09 12.15 -5.68
N GLY A 812 -40.95 11.03 -6.40
CA GLY A 812 -41.92 9.95 -6.46
C GLY A 812 -42.05 9.28 -7.83
N VAL A 813 -43.06 8.44 -7.97
CA VAL A 813 -43.48 7.84 -9.24
C VAL A 813 -44.98 8.14 -9.38
N ASP A 814 -45.38 8.56 -10.56
CA ASP A 814 -46.80 8.88 -10.82
C ASP A 814 -47.62 7.56 -11.02
N PRO A 815 -48.98 7.65 -11.04
CA PRO A 815 -49.81 6.46 -11.24
C PRO A 815 -49.58 5.71 -12.57
N GLN A 816 -48.96 6.36 -13.55
CA GLN A 816 -48.57 5.78 -14.85
C GLN A 816 -47.19 5.12 -14.82
N GLY A 817 -46.51 5.14 -13.67
CA GLY A 817 -45.17 4.56 -13.49
C GLY A 817 -44.02 5.41 -14.00
N ARG A 818 -44.27 6.73 -14.21
CA ARG A 818 -43.23 7.67 -14.67
C ARG A 818 -42.55 8.33 -13.47
N TRP A 819 -41.23 8.56 -13.63
CA TRP A 819 -40.42 9.24 -12.60
C TRP A 819 -40.84 10.71 -12.42
N VAL A 820 -40.99 11.12 -11.17
CA VAL A 820 -41.23 12.49 -10.75
C VAL A 820 -40.04 12.99 -9.95
N VAL A 821 -39.54 14.17 -10.30
CA VAL A 821 -38.38 14.80 -9.66
C VAL A 821 -38.74 16.21 -9.20
N TYR A 822 -37.93 16.79 -8.34
CA TYR A 822 -37.98 18.21 -8.01
C TYR A 822 -37.11 18.96 -9.02
N ASP A 823 -37.68 20.03 -9.61
CA ASP A 823 -36.91 20.99 -10.39
C ASP A 823 -36.09 21.91 -9.48
N LYS A 824 -35.37 22.87 -10.09
CA LYS A 824 -34.56 23.88 -9.38
C LYS A 824 -35.36 24.79 -8.44
N ASP A 825 -36.64 25.01 -8.70
CA ASP A 825 -37.56 25.87 -7.94
C ASP A 825 -38.26 25.11 -6.80
N GLY A 826 -38.05 23.77 -6.76
CA GLY A 826 -38.60 22.86 -5.74
C GLY A 826 -39.99 22.31 -6.10
N ASP A 827 -40.45 22.52 -7.32
CA ASP A 827 -41.71 21.98 -7.82
C ASP A 827 -41.54 20.54 -8.33
N LYS A 828 -42.64 19.77 -8.24
CA LYS A 828 -42.65 18.39 -8.74
C LYS A 828 -42.95 18.37 -10.23
N VAL A 829 -42.02 17.86 -11.01
CA VAL A 829 -42.16 17.74 -12.46
C VAL A 829 -41.89 16.30 -12.89
N LEU A 830 -42.44 15.89 -14.05
CA LEU A 830 -42.03 14.61 -14.66
C LEU A 830 -40.53 14.69 -15.05
N ALA A 831 -39.82 13.63 -14.84
CA ALA A 831 -38.36 13.59 -15.13
C ALA A 831 -38.06 13.86 -16.61
N ASP A 832 -38.98 13.50 -17.53
CA ASP A 832 -38.87 13.80 -18.96
C ASP A 832 -38.91 15.33 -19.28
N ASN A 833 -39.40 16.15 -18.37
CA ASN A 833 -39.46 17.60 -18.48
C ASN A 833 -38.31 18.31 -17.74
N ALA A 834 -37.54 17.54 -16.95
CA ALA A 834 -36.40 18.07 -16.22
C ALA A 834 -35.19 18.31 -17.15
N THR A 835 -34.42 19.32 -16.82
CA THR A 835 -33.21 19.73 -17.55
C THR A 835 -31.96 19.54 -16.69
N ASP A 836 -30.79 19.76 -17.27
CA ASP A 836 -29.52 19.73 -16.48
C ASP A 836 -29.47 20.80 -15.39
N ASP A 837 -30.26 21.92 -15.52
CA ASP A 837 -30.34 22.96 -14.51
C ASP A 837 -31.12 22.53 -13.26
N ASP A 838 -31.90 21.45 -13.34
CA ASP A 838 -32.69 20.91 -12.23
C ASP A 838 -31.88 19.94 -11.35
N ARG A 839 -30.65 19.63 -11.75
CA ARG A 839 -29.71 18.79 -10.96
C ARG A 839 -29.28 19.54 -9.69
N GLN A 840 -29.17 18.81 -8.58
CA GLN A 840 -28.89 19.35 -7.26
C GLN A 840 -27.81 18.52 -6.55
N TYR A 841 -27.21 19.10 -5.51
CA TYR A 841 -26.35 18.36 -4.59
C TYR A 841 -27.19 17.54 -3.62
N VAL A 842 -27.15 16.23 -3.75
CA VAL A 842 -28.04 15.31 -3.01
C VAL A 842 -27.31 14.41 -2.01
N GLY A 843 -26.00 14.32 -2.06
CA GLY A 843 -25.20 13.50 -1.16
C GLY A 843 -23.70 13.64 -1.39
N ASN A 844 -22.89 12.87 -0.64
CA ASN A 844 -21.44 12.88 -0.77
C ASN A 844 -20.85 11.49 -0.50
N GLY A 845 -20.02 11.00 -1.41
CA GLY A 845 -19.42 9.67 -1.34
C GLY A 845 -18.15 9.56 -0.49
N LEU A 846 -17.66 10.67 0.09
CA LEU A 846 -16.48 10.66 0.94
C LEU A 846 -16.89 10.48 2.41
N PRO A 847 -16.46 9.40 3.11
CA PRO A 847 -16.75 9.21 4.52
C PRO A 847 -16.30 10.41 5.37
N GLN A 848 -17.19 10.89 6.25
CA GLN A 848 -16.85 11.95 7.21
C GLN A 848 -16.01 11.42 8.35
N PHE A 849 -16.24 10.16 8.74
CA PHE A 849 -15.51 9.47 9.79
C PHE A 849 -15.13 8.06 9.34
N THR A 850 -13.89 7.69 9.59
CA THR A 850 -13.41 6.29 9.49
C THR A 850 -12.81 5.86 10.81
N GLY A 851 -13.06 4.62 11.21
CA GLY A 851 -12.55 4.13 12.47
C GLY A 851 -12.32 2.63 12.48
N SER A 852 -11.58 2.18 13.49
CA SER A 852 -11.36 0.76 13.75
C SER A 852 -11.19 0.49 15.24
N MET A 853 -11.49 -0.74 15.64
CA MET A 853 -11.26 -1.25 16.98
C MET A 853 -10.67 -2.65 16.93
N THR A 854 -9.55 -2.84 17.62
CA THR A 854 -8.87 -4.13 17.76
C THR A 854 -8.94 -4.57 19.22
N HIS A 855 -9.46 -5.77 19.46
CA HIS A 855 -9.35 -6.47 20.72
C HIS A 855 -8.27 -7.55 20.61
N THR A 856 -7.29 -7.54 21.48
CA THR A 856 -6.24 -8.57 21.55
C THR A 856 -6.26 -9.21 22.92
N LEU A 857 -6.43 -10.52 22.94
CA LEU A 857 -6.49 -11.33 24.16
C LEU A 857 -5.36 -12.36 24.11
N ARG A 858 -4.70 -12.55 25.23
CA ARG A 858 -3.74 -13.64 25.40
C ARG A 858 -3.98 -14.31 26.75
N TYR A 859 -4.16 -15.61 26.71
CA TYR A 859 -4.25 -16.45 27.92
C TYR A 859 -3.24 -17.59 27.80
N LYS A 860 -2.14 -17.50 28.59
CA LYS A 860 -1.02 -18.46 28.51
C LYS A 860 -0.52 -18.61 27.05
N ASN A 861 -0.76 -19.77 26.48
CA ASN A 861 -0.33 -20.13 25.13
C ASN A 861 -1.39 -19.86 24.05
N ILE A 862 -2.56 -19.36 24.42
CA ILE A 862 -3.65 -19.00 23.50
C ILE A 862 -3.59 -17.51 23.24
N ASP A 863 -3.68 -17.12 21.98
CA ASP A 863 -3.87 -15.73 21.53
C ASP A 863 -5.13 -15.61 20.68
N ALA A 864 -5.88 -14.54 20.87
CA ALA A 864 -7.06 -14.24 20.07
C ALA A 864 -7.10 -12.75 19.71
N SER A 865 -7.62 -12.43 18.54
CA SER A 865 -7.82 -11.05 18.08
C SER A 865 -9.15 -10.90 17.37
N LEU A 866 -9.88 -9.80 17.66
CA LEU A 866 -11.05 -9.36 16.92
C LEU A 866 -10.77 -7.95 16.38
N PHE A 867 -11.05 -7.75 15.11
CA PHE A 867 -10.79 -6.50 14.44
C PHE A 867 -12.04 -6.00 13.72
N PHE A 868 -12.52 -4.82 14.15
CA PHE A 868 -13.67 -4.13 13.57
C PHE A 868 -13.21 -2.91 12.80
N GLN A 869 -13.94 -2.60 11.72
CA GLN A 869 -13.78 -1.38 10.92
C GLN A 869 -15.12 -0.72 10.68
N THR A 870 -15.12 0.60 10.58
CA THR A 870 -16.31 1.40 10.29
C THR A 870 -15.97 2.59 9.40
N ALA A 871 -16.91 2.96 8.53
CA ALA A 871 -16.95 4.26 7.85
C ALA A 871 -18.36 4.80 7.95
N LEU A 872 -18.50 6.09 8.25
CA LEU A 872 -19.76 6.75 8.56
C LEU A 872 -19.87 8.12 7.87
N GLY A 873 -21.11 8.53 7.60
CA GLY A 873 -21.45 9.84 7.06
C GLY A 873 -21.10 9.97 5.59
N PHE A 874 -21.47 9.00 4.76
CA PHE A 874 -21.28 9.04 3.31
C PHE A 874 -22.38 8.28 2.58
N ASP A 875 -22.49 8.53 1.29
CA ASP A 875 -23.47 7.93 0.40
C ASP A 875 -22.79 7.15 -0.73
N LEU A 876 -23.45 6.13 -1.23
CA LEU A 876 -22.99 5.30 -2.34
C LEU A 876 -24.07 5.28 -3.43
N PHE A 877 -23.67 5.48 -4.69
CA PHE A 877 -24.57 5.26 -5.81
C PHE A 877 -24.63 3.76 -6.10
N ASN A 878 -25.81 3.16 -5.90
CA ASN A 878 -26.03 1.73 -6.13
C ASN A 878 -26.21 1.48 -7.64
N ILE A 879 -25.09 1.33 -8.34
CA ILE A 879 -25.04 1.15 -9.79
C ILE A 879 -25.81 -0.10 -10.25
N HIS A 880 -25.78 -1.18 -9.45
CA HIS A 880 -26.49 -2.41 -9.78
C HIS A 880 -28.01 -2.24 -9.64
N ASP A 881 -28.45 -1.48 -8.63
CA ASP A 881 -29.86 -1.13 -8.50
C ASP A 881 -30.34 -0.22 -9.64
N PHE A 882 -29.48 0.74 -10.04
CA PHE A 882 -29.76 1.61 -11.18
C PHE A 882 -30.02 0.81 -12.45
N TYR A 883 -29.20 -0.17 -12.76
CA TYR A 883 -29.38 -0.97 -13.99
C TYR A 883 -30.42 -2.09 -13.85
N TYR A 884 -30.40 -2.83 -12.75
CA TYR A 884 -31.17 -4.09 -12.63
C TYR A 884 -32.38 -3.96 -11.72
N GLY A 885 -32.55 -2.86 -11.04
CA GLY A 885 -33.66 -2.65 -10.09
C GLY A 885 -35.01 -2.29 -10.73
N THR A 886 -35.08 -2.12 -12.05
CA THR A 886 -36.31 -1.82 -12.81
C THR A 886 -36.51 -2.84 -13.95
N ARG A 887 -37.77 -2.91 -14.47
CA ARG A 887 -38.15 -3.92 -15.47
C ARG A 887 -37.60 -3.68 -16.87
N ASN A 888 -37.06 -2.48 -17.15
CA ASN A 888 -36.73 -2.05 -18.51
C ASN A 888 -35.35 -2.50 -19.00
N PHE A 889 -34.50 -2.98 -18.12
CA PHE A 889 -33.21 -3.55 -18.55
C PHE A 889 -33.44 -4.78 -19.44
N GLN A 890 -32.70 -4.92 -20.55
CA GLN A 890 -32.92 -5.96 -21.54
C GLN A 890 -32.45 -7.37 -21.09
N GLY A 891 -31.58 -7.47 -20.08
CA GLY A 891 -31.08 -8.72 -19.50
C GLY A 891 -31.91 -9.21 -18.32
N ASN A 892 -31.31 -10.01 -17.44
CA ASN A 892 -31.92 -10.37 -16.16
C ASN A 892 -31.99 -9.14 -15.24
N VAL A 893 -32.93 -9.16 -14.30
CA VAL A 893 -33.18 -8.07 -13.35
C VAL A 893 -33.29 -8.61 -11.93
N MET A 894 -33.20 -7.70 -10.95
CA MET A 894 -33.38 -8.04 -9.54
C MET A 894 -34.86 -8.28 -9.22
N ASP A 895 -35.16 -9.14 -8.21
CA ASP A 895 -36.54 -9.37 -7.72
C ASP A 895 -37.28 -8.06 -7.43
N LYS A 896 -36.60 -7.06 -6.88
CA LYS A 896 -37.22 -5.76 -6.57
C LYS A 896 -37.84 -5.03 -7.77
N ALA A 897 -37.45 -5.38 -9.01
CA ALA A 897 -38.08 -4.84 -10.22
C ALA A 897 -39.56 -5.23 -10.32
N TYR A 898 -39.94 -6.36 -9.74
CA TYR A 898 -41.31 -6.89 -9.72
C TYR A 898 -41.97 -6.84 -8.34
N SER A 899 -41.25 -6.48 -7.29
CA SER A 899 -41.77 -6.26 -5.95
C SER A 899 -41.80 -4.75 -5.61
N LYS A 900 -40.74 -4.15 -5.11
CA LYS A 900 -40.69 -2.75 -4.67
C LYS A 900 -40.92 -1.76 -5.82
N ASN A 901 -40.32 -2.00 -6.99
CA ASN A 901 -40.34 -1.11 -8.15
C ASN A 901 -41.40 -1.51 -9.20
N LYS A 902 -42.33 -2.37 -8.83
CA LYS A 902 -43.37 -2.92 -9.74
C LYS A 902 -44.13 -1.85 -10.52
N ILE A 903 -44.38 -0.68 -9.96
CA ILE A 903 -45.10 0.40 -10.59
C ILE A 903 -44.29 1.13 -11.66
N VAL A 904 -42.93 1.10 -11.59
CA VAL A 904 -42.06 1.87 -12.51
C VAL A 904 -42.15 1.30 -13.92
N SER A 905 -42.54 2.15 -14.88
CA SER A 905 -42.72 1.80 -16.30
C SER A 905 -41.63 2.40 -17.22
N GLN A 906 -40.84 3.32 -16.74
CA GLN A 906 -39.78 4.03 -17.49
C GLN A 906 -38.37 3.46 -17.19
N ASN A 907 -37.43 3.82 -18.05
CA ASN A 907 -36.00 3.58 -17.81
C ASN A 907 -35.57 4.31 -16.53
N PRO A 908 -34.59 3.79 -15.79
CA PRO A 908 -34.09 4.49 -14.61
C PRO A 908 -33.48 5.85 -15.01
N ILE A 909 -33.60 6.81 -14.12
CA ILE A 909 -33.00 8.13 -14.24
C ILE A 909 -31.93 8.32 -13.20
N VAL A 910 -30.85 9.04 -13.53
CA VAL A 910 -29.80 9.36 -12.57
C VAL A 910 -30.35 10.35 -11.53
N SER A 911 -30.68 9.82 -10.37
CA SER A 911 -31.29 10.56 -9.26
C SER A 911 -30.87 9.96 -7.91
N ASP A 912 -31.15 10.67 -6.84
CA ASP A 912 -30.92 10.21 -5.47
C ASP A 912 -31.82 9.03 -5.02
N TYR A 913 -32.73 8.55 -5.88
CA TYR A 913 -33.45 7.30 -5.66
C TYR A 913 -32.49 6.10 -5.52
N PHE A 914 -31.37 6.12 -6.27
CA PHE A 914 -30.35 5.07 -6.28
C PHE A 914 -29.15 5.41 -5.37
N LEU A 915 -29.24 6.53 -4.62
CA LEU A 915 -28.23 6.92 -3.66
C LEU A 915 -28.61 6.39 -2.29
N GLU A 916 -27.74 5.56 -1.71
CA GLU A 916 -27.99 4.89 -0.45
C GLU A 916 -26.93 5.23 0.58
N PRO A 917 -27.27 5.24 1.91
CA PRO A 917 -26.26 5.40 2.95
C PRO A 917 -25.17 4.33 2.85
N GLY A 918 -23.90 4.76 2.74
CA GLY A 918 -22.75 3.88 2.70
C GLY A 918 -22.24 3.46 4.07
N ASP A 919 -22.84 3.91 5.15
CA ASP A 919 -22.43 3.65 6.53
C ASP A 919 -22.35 2.16 6.85
N TYR A 920 -21.26 1.75 7.49
CA TYR A 920 -21.12 0.35 7.90
C TYR A 920 -20.30 0.16 9.17
N LEU A 921 -20.55 -0.96 9.86
CA LEU A 921 -19.70 -1.60 10.83
C LEU A 921 -19.39 -3.02 10.38
N LYS A 922 -18.11 -3.34 10.21
CA LYS A 922 -17.62 -4.60 9.65
C LYS A 922 -16.75 -5.34 10.64
N LEU A 923 -17.01 -6.64 10.85
CA LEU A 923 -16.06 -7.55 11.49
C LEU A 923 -15.06 -8.02 10.45
N SER A 924 -13.91 -7.32 10.38
CA SER A 924 -12.91 -7.50 9.34
C SER A 924 -12.08 -8.74 9.53
N SER A 925 -11.72 -9.09 10.78
CA SER A 925 -11.06 -10.37 11.06
C SER A 925 -11.27 -10.85 12.50
N VAL A 926 -11.27 -12.17 12.64
CA VAL A 926 -11.19 -12.90 13.91
C VAL A 926 -10.06 -13.90 13.79
N SER A 927 -9.12 -13.92 14.72
CA SER A 927 -8.05 -14.92 14.74
C SER A 927 -7.97 -15.59 16.11
N LEU A 928 -7.60 -16.88 16.11
CA LEU A 928 -7.35 -17.68 17.31
C LEU A 928 -6.09 -18.50 17.07
N GLY A 929 -5.11 -18.38 17.96
CA GLY A 929 -3.84 -19.09 17.87
C GLY A 929 -3.53 -19.87 19.15
N TYR A 930 -2.79 -20.96 18.99
CA TYR A 930 -2.25 -21.76 20.08
C TYR A 930 -0.77 -22.04 19.83
N THR A 931 0.08 -21.72 20.81
CA THR A 931 1.52 -21.92 20.73
C THR A 931 1.97 -23.06 21.61
N LEU A 932 2.52 -24.10 21.03
CA LEU A 932 3.15 -25.24 21.69
C LEU A 932 4.66 -24.95 21.88
N ASN A 933 5.10 -24.67 23.10
CA ASN A 933 6.51 -24.52 23.43
C ASN A 933 7.12 -25.90 23.72
N LEU A 934 7.71 -26.51 22.72
CA LEU A 934 8.19 -27.90 22.82
C LEU A 934 9.58 -27.97 23.44
N LYS A 935 10.46 -27.00 23.19
CA LYS A 935 11.88 -26.93 23.65
C LYS A 935 12.62 -28.25 23.44
N LYS A 936 12.35 -28.93 22.32
CA LYS A 936 13.00 -30.19 21.94
C LYS A 936 14.23 -29.92 21.11
N LYS A 937 15.10 -30.92 20.94
CA LYS A 937 16.41 -30.82 20.24
C LYS A 937 16.33 -30.15 18.85
N TYR A 938 15.21 -30.26 18.13
CA TYR A 938 15.07 -29.81 16.75
C TYR A 938 13.91 -28.82 16.54
N ILE A 939 13.02 -28.67 17.51
CA ILE A 939 11.84 -27.78 17.40
C ILE A 939 11.64 -27.04 18.70
N ASP A 940 11.77 -25.74 18.67
CA ASP A 940 11.56 -24.86 19.82
C ASP A 940 10.07 -24.64 20.10
N ALA A 941 9.32 -24.27 19.08
CA ALA A 941 7.90 -23.98 19.20
C ALA A 941 7.13 -24.25 17.90
N VAL A 942 5.87 -24.63 18.06
CA VAL A 942 4.89 -24.72 16.97
C VAL A 942 3.68 -23.89 17.34
N ARG A 943 3.33 -22.91 16.50
CA ARG A 943 2.08 -22.14 16.60
C ARG A 943 1.12 -22.58 15.50
N ILE A 944 -0.09 -22.95 15.88
CA ILE A 944 -1.20 -23.24 14.96
C ILE A 944 -2.24 -22.16 15.16
N TYR A 945 -2.80 -21.62 14.10
CA TYR A 945 -3.79 -20.57 14.19
C TYR A 945 -4.84 -20.66 13.07
N ALA A 946 -6.02 -20.17 13.38
CA ALA A 946 -7.11 -20.03 12.42
C ALA A 946 -7.55 -18.57 12.37
N THR A 947 -7.88 -18.10 11.18
CA THR A 947 -8.38 -16.74 10.95
C THR A 947 -9.58 -16.78 10.02
N ALA A 948 -10.62 -16.03 10.37
CA ALA A 948 -11.73 -15.76 9.48
C ALA A 948 -11.81 -14.26 9.21
N SER A 949 -11.92 -13.87 7.94
CA SER A 949 -11.92 -12.46 7.53
C SER A 949 -13.19 -12.10 6.80
N ASN A 950 -13.61 -10.83 6.93
CA ASN A 950 -14.77 -10.26 6.26
C ASN A 950 -16.10 -10.99 6.59
N LEU A 951 -16.26 -11.40 7.87
CA LEU A 951 -17.36 -12.30 8.29
C LEU A 951 -18.74 -11.70 8.08
N PHE A 952 -18.95 -10.46 8.54
CA PHE A 952 -20.20 -9.74 8.34
C PHE A 952 -20.00 -8.24 8.27
N THR A 953 -20.96 -7.57 7.65
CA THR A 953 -21.06 -6.11 7.56
C THR A 953 -22.47 -5.70 7.94
N ILE A 954 -22.60 -4.86 8.96
CA ILE A 954 -23.87 -4.23 9.37
C ILE A 954 -23.96 -2.93 8.58
N THR A 955 -24.96 -2.78 7.71
CA THR A 955 -25.14 -1.63 6.84
C THR A 955 -26.59 -1.53 6.38
N LYS A 956 -27.01 -0.33 5.98
CA LYS A 956 -28.28 -0.09 5.27
C LYS A 956 -28.12 -0.17 3.74
N PHE A 957 -26.89 -0.23 3.25
CA PHE A 957 -26.62 -0.32 1.82
C PHE A 957 -27.16 -1.65 1.25
N SER A 958 -27.99 -1.57 0.23
CA SER A 958 -28.65 -2.74 -0.36
C SER A 958 -27.77 -3.46 -1.41
N GLY A 959 -26.71 -2.83 -1.90
CA GLY A 959 -25.74 -3.42 -2.85
C GLY A 959 -24.83 -4.49 -2.23
N ILE A 960 -23.76 -4.89 -2.92
CA ILE A 960 -22.94 -6.07 -2.57
C ILE A 960 -22.18 -5.87 -1.25
N ASP A 961 -21.36 -4.84 -1.13
CA ASP A 961 -20.61 -4.53 0.11
C ASP A 961 -20.14 -3.06 0.05
N PRO A 962 -20.55 -2.21 1.00
CA PRO A 962 -20.14 -0.79 1.00
C PRO A 962 -18.61 -0.61 1.18
N SER A 963 -17.92 -1.57 1.81
CA SER A 963 -16.47 -1.51 1.99
C SER A 963 -15.66 -1.84 0.74
N ASN A 964 -16.30 -2.33 -0.33
CA ASN A 964 -15.67 -2.61 -1.62
C ASN A 964 -15.73 -1.43 -2.59
N TYR A 965 -16.49 -0.38 -2.26
CA TYR A 965 -16.50 0.82 -3.07
C TYR A 965 -15.20 1.60 -2.90
N GLN A 966 -14.71 2.16 -4.01
CA GLN A 966 -13.53 3.02 -3.97
C GLN A 966 -13.88 4.34 -3.28
N VAL A 967 -13.22 4.64 -2.17
CA VAL A 967 -13.33 5.92 -1.45
C VAL A 967 -12.07 6.77 -1.57
N ASN A 968 -11.03 6.24 -2.24
CA ASN A 968 -9.81 6.97 -2.58
C ASN A 968 -9.98 7.66 -3.95
N GLY A 969 -9.27 8.76 -4.17
CA GLY A 969 -9.35 9.48 -5.44
C GLY A 969 -10.37 10.63 -5.45
N LEU A 970 -10.63 11.15 -6.63
CA LEU A 970 -11.46 12.34 -6.85
C LEU A 970 -12.96 12.06 -6.87
N ASN A 971 -13.35 10.80 -7.01
CA ASN A 971 -14.72 10.35 -7.17
C ASN A 971 -15.12 9.27 -6.15
N PRO A 972 -14.96 9.52 -4.84
CA PRO A 972 -15.27 8.53 -3.81
C PRO A 972 -16.76 8.15 -3.83
N GLY A 973 -17.05 6.88 -3.55
CA GLY A 973 -18.40 6.35 -3.42
C GLY A 973 -19.19 6.21 -4.72
N ALA A 974 -18.58 6.52 -5.86
CA ALA A 974 -19.21 6.42 -7.17
C ALA A 974 -18.43 5.46 -8.09
N THR A 975 -19.17 4.66 -8.84
CA THR A 975 -18.69 3.93 -10.01
C THR A 975 -19.72 4.05 -11.12
N GLY A 976 -19.25 4.26 -12.35
CA GLY A 976 -20.10 4.23 -13.54
C GLY A 976 -20.19 2.83 -14.14
N SER A 977 -19.27 1.95 -13.76
CA SER A 977 -19.19 0.59 -14.32
C SER A 977 -19.99 -0.42 -13.52
N ARG A 978 -20.70 -1.27 -14.27
CA ARG A 978 -21.43 -2.45 -13.75
C ARG A 978 -20.48 -3.63 -13.46
N SER A 979 -19.27 -3.59 -14.01
CA SER A 979 -18.29 -4.65 -13.81
C SER A 979 -17.79 -4.64 -12.35
N TYR A 980 -17.79 -5.79 -11.73
CA TYR A 980 -17.39 -5.95 -10.34
C TYR A 980 -16.74 -7.32 -10.12
N TYR A 981 -16.04 -7.44 -9.00
CA TYR A 981 -15.60 -8.75 -8.49
C TYR A 981 -16.32 -9.00 -7.16
N PRO A 982 -17.03 -10.13 -6.98
CA PRO A 982 -17.80 -10.38 -5.76
C PRO A 982 -16.96 -10.31 -4.50
N SER A 983 -17.52 -9.74 -3.43
CA SER A 983 -16.85 -9.72 -2.13
C SER A 983 -16.82 -11.11 -1.52
N THR A 984 -15.73 -11.44 -0.81
CA THR A 984 -15.50 -12.78 -0.26
C THR A 984 -15.38 -12.77 1.25
N ARG A 985 -15.79 -13.85 1.90
CA ARG A 985 -15.31 -14.27 3.22
C ARG A 985 -14.12 -15.16 3.03
N GLN A 986 -13.10 -14.99 3.86
CA GLN A 986 -11.90 -15.82 3.82
C GLN A 986 -11.76 -16.60 5.11
N PHE A 987 -11.47 -17.89 5.00
CA PHE A 987 -11.15 -18.79 6.11
C PHE A 987 -9.74 -19.34 5.92
N MET A 988 -8.88 -19.17 6.92
CA MET A 988 -7.46 -19.52 6.86
C MET A 988 -7.06 -20.38 8.04
N ILE A 989 -6.25 -21.38 7.80
CA ILE A 989 -5.50 -22.14 8.80
C ILE A 989 -4.02 -21.96 8.52
N GLY A 990 -3.25 -21.67 9.55
CA GLY A 990 -1.82 -21.46 9.44
C GLY A 990 -1.02 -22.18 10.52
N THR A 991 0.22 -22.49 10.20
CA THR A 991 1.21 -23.02 11.13
C THR A 991 2.51 -22.24 11.03
N GLN A 992 3.16 -22.03 12.15
CA GLN A 992 4.53 -21.51 12.23
C GLN A 992 5.36 -22.47 13.09
N VAL A 993 6.47 -22.92 12.56
CA VAL A 993 7.42 -23.81 13.25
C VAL A 993 8.76 -23.09 13.40
N ASN A 994 9.22 -22.97 14.61
CA ASN A 994 10.55 -22.45 14.94
C ASN A 994 11.45 -23.62 15.35
N PHE A 995 12.60 -23.73 14.66
CA PHE A 995 13.59 -24.80 14.84
C PHE A 995 14.83 -24.30 15.58
#